data_82d027b639396dfdc0679db1ea2a3f61
#
_entry.id   82d027b639396dfdc0679db1ea2a3f61
#
_cell.length_a   1.000
_cell.length_b   1.000
_cell.length_c   1.000
_cell.angle_alpha   90.00
_cell.angle_beta   90.00
_cell.angle_gamma   90.00
#
_symmetry.space_group_name_H-M   'P 1'
#
loop_
_entity.id
_entity.type
_entity.pdbx_description
1 polymer ?
#
loop_
_entity_poly.entity_id
_entity_poly.type
_entity_poly.pdbx_seq_one_letter_code
_entity_poly.pdbx_strand_id
1 'polypeptide(L)'
;MAQPLFSKIEFIPKGHLYMNILKALFGNYSKKELKRIQPICDKVLALEDKYAAMSESELKNQTAVLKERLANGETTDDILPDAFAVCREGAWRVLGMKHYPVQIIGGIVLHQGRIAEMKTGEGKTLVATLPAYLNGLTGEGVHIVTVNDYLARRDSEWMGKLYRYLGLTTGLIVHSLDNEGRKKAYEADITYGTNNELGFDYLRDNMVVYKEQKVQRGHAYAIVDEVDSILIDEARTPLIISGKGDKSTDLYAKADKFARTLKVQRFEELDSKEDMEDYYAENDIDYVVDEKQKTATLTQNGVKKAEEFFGIENLTDPENLTIQHHVNQAIKAHGIMKLDVDYVVKDGEVIIVDEFTGRFMYGRRFNEGLHQAIEAKEGVKIQNESKTLATITFQNYFRLYKKLSGMTGTAQTEAEEFQEIYKLDVVEIPTNKPVQRIDLPDSVFKTEKGKFKNVIDQVVEAHEKGQPVLVGTISIEKSEELSKMLKKRGIKHNVLNAKQHEKEAEIVAQAGKLGAVTIATNMAGRGTDIILGGNAEFMAKASMRKQGFTDELIEESTGHAETDNEEILNARKTFDELNSKYKEEIKEEAEKVREAGGLYIIGTERHESRRIDNQLKGRAGRQGDPGVSKFFLSTEDDLMRLFGGDRMKMVMERLNVEDDMPIDAKLISNIIDSSQEKIELRNFGIRKDVLQYDDVLNKQREIIYGQRDQVLNGEDLHDTIYKMIEDTIDTSVKQYLPDGPREHWNLQSLKDYYKDWLIQDESRYDFDLEDLEDMEAEDIKNMLIEDAKAIYKENEELLPTETIREMERVYLLKNVDTHWMDHIDNMDQLKSGIRLRSYGQHDPVVEYRIEGFDMFDEMIESIREDTVKMMLVMPKKVYEVKKRQEAIEAAKRMALKQAQAAHQVVLNNGEDEEPKESPIEIALKREQVAQPTETSGDGTDTANKTIRKGKKVGRNDPCPCGSGKKYKKCCGKDE
;
A
#
# COMPACT_ATOMS: atom_id res chain seq x y z
N MET A 1 -65.10 -11.07 8.16
CA MET A 1 -64.30 -11.96 7.27
C MET A 1 -63.74 -11.11 6.16
N ALA A 2 -62.50 -10.71 6.26
CA ALA A 2 -61.64 -10.24 5.19
C ALA A 2 -60.24 -10.09 5.81
N GLN A 3 -59.38 -11.07 5.61
CA GLN A 3 -57.99 -10.98 5.88
C GLN A 3 -57.30 -10.25 4.71
N PRO A 4 -56.32 -9.41 4.95
CA PRO A 4 -55.65 -8.67 3.88
C PRO A 4 -54.54 -9.52 3.24
N LEU A 5 -54.57 -9.60 1.94
CA LEU A 5 -53.49 -10.00 1.06
C LEU A 5 -52.40 -8.88 1.06
N PHE A 6 -51.46 -8.95 1.95
CA PHE A 6 -50.22 -8.15 1.87
C PHE A 6 -49.05 -8.99 2.39
N SER A 7 -48.53 -9.87 1.54
CA SER A 7 -47.21 -10.44 1.73
C SER A 7 -46.71 -10.96 0.38
N LYS A 8 -46.03 -10.12 -0.38
CA LYS A 8 -44.96 -10.41 -1.37
C LYS A 8 -44.75 -9.19 -2.23
N ILE A 9 -44.13 -8.17 -1.64
CA ILE A 9 -43.42 -7.14 -2.43
C ILE A 9 -41.95 -7.47 -2.23
N GLU A 10 -41.40 -8.22 -3.21
CA GLU A 10 -39.96 -8.35 -3.38
C GLU A 10 -39.34 -6.96 -3.51
N PHE A 11 -38.38 -6.68 -2.66
CA PHE A 11 -37.57 -5.47 -2.70
C PHE A 11 -36.72 -5.50 -3.99
N ILE A 12 -37.25 -4.94 -5.07
CA ILE A 12 -36.43 -4.54 -6.21
C ILE A 12 -35.73 -3.23 -5.78
N PRO A 13 -34.38 -3.17 -5.82
CA PRO A 13 -33.68 -1.95 -5.49
C PRO A 13 -34.18 -0.82 -6.40
N LYS A 14 -34.85 0.16 -5.82
CA LYS A 14 -35.46 1.26 -6.57
C LYS A 14 -34.47 2.13 -7.35
N GLY A 15 -33.15 2.00 -7.09
CA GLY A 15 -32.11 2.80 -7.73
C GLY A 15 -31.98 2.59 -9.23
N HIS A 16 -31.97 1.35 -9.73
CA HIS A 16 -31.74 1.06 -11.14
C HIS A 16 -32.93 1.43 -12.04
N LEU A 17 -34.15 1.26 -11.52
CA LEU A 17 -35.34 1.66 -12.28
C LEU A 17 -35.42 3.19 -12.42
N TYR A 18 -35.07 3.93 -11.36
CA TYR A 18 -34.98 5.41 -11.38
C TYR A 18 -33.85 5.90 -12.30
N MET A 19 -32.67 5.26 -12.28
CA MET A 19 -31.54 5.64 -13.16
C MET A 19 -31.85 5.39 -14.64
N ASN A 20 -32.51 4.29 -14.99
CA ASN A 20 -32.91 4.04 -16.37
C ASN A 20 -34.00 5.02 -16.84
N ILE A 21 -34.91 5.42 -15.97
CA ILE A 21 -35.91 6.45 -16.25
C ILE A 21 -35.26 7.83 -16.37
N LEU A 22 -34.32 8.17 -15.51
CA LEU A 22 -33.54 9.41 -15.58
C LEU A 22 -32.63 9.45 -16.81
N LYS A 23 -31.96 8.35 -17.20
CA LYS A 23 -31.19 8.24 -18.44
C LYS A 23 -32.09 8.42 -19.68
N ALA A 24 -33.34 7.92 -19.64
CA ALA A 24 -34.31 8.09 -20.73
C ALA A 24 -34.85 9.53 -20.81
N LEU A 25 -35.00 10.21 -19.68
CA LEU A 25 -35.56 11.58 -19.59
C LEU A 25 -34.51 12.68 -19.78
N PHE A 26 -33.30 12.49 -19.28
CA PHE A 26 -32.24 13.53 -19.26
C PHE A 26 -31.08 13.27 -20.22
N GLY A 27 -31.08 12.16 -20.97
CA GLY A 27 -30.05 11.79 -21.91
C GLY A 27 -28.79 11.21 -21.21
N ASN A 28 -27.82 10.71 -22.00
CA ASN A 28 -26.55 10.21 -21.48
C ASN A 28 -25.72 11.40 -20.96
N TYR A 29 -25.37 11.39 -19.66
CA TYR A 29 -24.56 12.39 -18.98
C TYR A 29 -23.26 12.70 -19.74
N SER A 30 -22.51 11.68 -20.13
CA SER A 30 -21.27 11.85 -20.88
C SER A 30 -21.47 12.59 -22.20
N LYS A 31 -22.58 12.31 -22.95
CA LYS A 31 -22.88 13.04 -24.20
C LYS A 31 -23.14 14.52 -23.99
N LYS A 32 -23.75 14.90 -22.86
CA LYS A 32 -23.98 16.31 -22.52
C LYS A 32 -22.67 17.01 -22.19
N GLU A 33 -21.81 16.35 -21.38
CA GLU A 33 -20.51 16.89 -21.03
C GLU A 33 -19.55 16.99 -22.22
N LEU A 34 -19.54 16.00 -23.10
CA LEU A 34 -18.78 16.06 -24.36
C LEU A 34 -19.16 17.27 -25.21
N LYS A 35 -20.45 17.60 -25.30
CA LYS A 35 -20.91 18.83 -26.03
C LYS A 35 -20.41 20.11 -25.37
N ARG A 36 -20.26 20.10 -24.03
CA ARG A 36 -19.73 21.26 -23.26
C ARG A 36 -18.21 21.40 -23.44
N ILE A 37 -17.51 20.31 -23.58
CA ILE A 37 -16.04 20.26 -23.72
C ILE A 37 -15.61 20.52 -25.18
N GLN A 38 -16.41 20.10 -26.18
CA GLN A 38 -16.08 20.21 -27.57
C GLN A 38 -15.61 21.61 -28.03
N PRO A 39 -16.22 22.74 -27.61
CA PRO A 39 -15.75 24.07 -27.99
C PRO A 39 -14.35 24.40 -27.49
N ILE A 40 -13.93 23.81 -26.33
CA ILE A 40 -12.56 24.00 -25.82
C ILE A 40 -11.58 23.20 -26.67
N CYS A 41 -11.92 21.96 -27.01
CA CYS A 41 -11.15 21.13 -27.94
C CYS A 41 -10.96 21.84 -29.30
N ASP A 42 -12.03 22.42 -29.85
CA ASP A 42 -11.99 23.13 -31.12
C ASP A 42 -11.06 24.36 -31.10
N LYS A 43 -10.99 25.07 -29.94
CA LYS A 43 -10.03 26.14 -29.71
C LYS A 43 -8.58 25.65 -29.74
N VAL A 44 -8.31 24.48 -29.10
CA VAL A 44 -6.95 23.88 -29.11
C VAL A 44 -6.55 23.52 -30.55
N LEU A 45 -7.46 22.88 -31.29
CA LEU A 45 -7.21 22.49 -32.69
C LEU A 45 -7.00 23.71 -33.60
N ALA A 46 -7.75 24.81 -33.41
CA ALA A 46 -7.60 26.04 -34.17
C ALA A 46 -6.22 26.72 -33.99
N LEU A 47 -5.49 26.40 -32.94
CA LEU A 47 -4.13 26.91 -32.67
C LEU A 47 -3.02 26.07 -33.34
N GLU A 48 -3.37 24.95 -34.02
CA GLU A 48 -2.40 24.03 -34.62
C GLU A 48 -1.41 24.74 -35.56
N ASP A 49 -1.92 25.48 -36.53
CA ASP A 49 -1.08 26.16 -37.54
C ASP A 49 -0.15 27.21 -36.89
N LYS A 50 -0.61 27.89 -35.83
CA LYS A 50 0.17 28.88 -35.09
C LYS A 50 1.43 28.26 -34.49
N TYR A 51 1.26 27.13 -33.80
CA TYR A 51 2.40 26.48 -33.09
C TYR A 51 3.25 25.61 -34.01
N ALA A 52 2.67 25.02 -35.05
CA ALA A 52 3.43 24.29 -36.08
C ALA A 52 4.39 25.19 -36.87
N ALA A 53 4.03 26.47 -37.09
CA ALA A 53 4.89 27.45 -37.77
C ALA A 53 6.07 27.98 -36.91
N MET A 54 6.06 27.73 -35.59
CA MET A 54 7.10 28.20 -34.69
C MET A 54 8.41 27.41 -34.87
N SER A 55 9.53 28.10 -34.76
CA SER A 55 10.87 27.47 -34.65
C SER A 55 10.96 26.67 -33.35
N GLU A 56 11.96 25.83 -33.24
CA GLU A 56 12.18 25.04 -32.03
C GLU A 56 12.40 25.89 -30.77
N SER A 57 13.18 26.95 -30.87
CA SER A 57 13.44 27.87 -29.78
C SER A 57 12.19 28.67 -29.38
N GLU A 58 11.37 29.08 -30.32
CA GLU A 58 10.12 29.80 -30.06
C GLU A 58 9.10 28.88 -29.35
N LEU A 59 9.00 27.62 -29.77
CA LEU A 59 8.11 26.67 -29.11
C LEU A 59 8.54 26.36 -27.68
N LYS A 60 9.81 26.11 -27.44
CA LYS A 60 10.39 25.93 -26.08
C LYS A 60 10.15 27.13 -25.17
N ASN A 61 10.28 28.37 -25.74
CA ASN A 61 10.04 29.59 -24.98
C ASN A 61 8.59 29.81 -24.59
N GLN A 62 7.62 29.09 -25.19
CA GLN A 62 6.19 29.22 -24.83
C GLN A 62 5.93 28.84 -23.38
N THR A 63 6.69 27.91 -22.81
CA THR A 63 6.60 27.57 -21.38
C THR A 63 6.88 28.79 -20.47
N ALA A 64 7.88 29.59 -20.80
CA ALA A 64 8.17 30.81 -20.05
C ALA A 64 7.04 31.84 -20.20
N VAL A 65 6.51 31.99 -21.43
CA VAL A 65 5.38 32.91 -21.71
C VAL A 65 4.13 32.48 -20.94
N LEU A 66 3.82 31.20 -20.91
CA LEU A 66 2.65 30.66 -20.17
C LEU A 66 2.80 30.81 -18.65
N LYS A 67 4.02 30.59 -18.12
CA LYS A 67 4.33 30.84 -16.69
C LYS A 67 4.19 32.33 -16.34
N GLU A 68 4.59 33.25 -17.24
CA GLU A 68 4.42 34.69 -17.05
C GLU A 68 2.93 35.09 -17.07
N ARG A 69 2.10 34.50 -17.94
CA ARG A 69 0.65 34.73 -17.96
C ARG A 69 -0.01 34.32 -16.65
N LEU A 70 0.39 33.16 -16.09
CA LEU A 70 -0.07 32.69 -14.77
C LEU A 70 0.35 33.67 -13.67
N ALA A 71 1.61 34.14 -13.67
CA ALA A 71 2.12 35.11 -12.72
C ALA A 71 1.35 36.46 -12.80
N ASN A 72 0.85 36.83 -13.99
CA ASN A 72 0.05 38.03 -14.21
C ASN A 72 -1.44 37.84 -13.83
N GLY A 73 -1.84 36.67 -13.28
CA GLY A 73 -3.17 36.42 -12.73
C GLY A 73 -4.17 35.71 -13.65
N GLU A 74 -3.73 35.25 -14.85
CA GLU A 74 -4.55 34.32 -15.63
C GLU A 74 -4.64 32.95 -14.93
N THR A 75 -5.76 32.27 -15.10
CA THR A 75 -5.98 30.93 -14.54
C THR A 75 -5.45 29.84 -15.45
N THR A 76 -5.32 28.63 -14.93
CA THR A 76 -4.97 27.45 -15.75
C THR A 76 -6.02 27.19 -16.84
N ASP A 77 -7.29 27.52 -16.60
CA ASP A 77 -8.37 27.40 -17.61
C ASP A 77 -8.21 28.41 -18.75
N ASP A 78 -7.75 29.63 -18.46
CA ASP A 78 -7.54 30.67 -19.47
C ASP A 78 -6.40 30.29 -20.43
N ILE A 79 -5.30 29.72 -19.93
CA ILE A 79 -4.14 29.33 -20.73
C ILE A 79 -4.26 27.92 -21.33
N LEU A 80 -5.27 27.12 -20.94
CA LEU A 80 -5.42 25.73 -21.35
C LEU A 80 -5.35 25.53 -22.87
N PRO A 81 -6.03 26.31 -23.73
CA PRO A 81 -5.97 26.09 -25.18
C PRO A 81 -4.55 26.25 -25.75
N ASP A 82 -3.81 27.26 -25.30
CA ASP A 82 -2.43 27.49 -25.72
C ASP A 82 -1.49 26.42 -25.19
N ALA A 83 -1.60 26.07 -23.89
CA ALA A 83 -0.76 25.03 -23.26
C ALA A 83 -0.95 23.65 -23.91
N PHE A 84 -2.20 23.26 -24.20
CA PHE A 84 -2.48 21.99 -24.87
C PHE A 84 -1.98 21.98 -26.30
N ALA A 85 -2.10 23.09 -27.04
CA ALA A 85 -1.58 23.20 -28.39
C ALA A 85 -0.04 23.13 -28.43
N VAL A 86 0.66 23.78 -27.49
CA VAL A 86 2.12 23.70 -27.31
C VAL A 86 2.55 22.26 -26.99
N CYS A 87 1.88 21.61 -26.03
CA CYS A 87 2.18 20.23 -25.66
C CYS A 87 1.95 19.26 -26.83
N ARG A 88 0.86 19.44 -27.59
CA ARG A 88 0.52 18.64 -28.76
C ARG A 88 1.57 18.76 -29.87
N GLU A 89 2.04 19.96 -30.17
CA GLU A 89 3.10 20.20 -31.15
C GLU A 89 4.45 19.66 -30.65
N GLY A 90 4.77 19.87 -29.38
CA GLY A 90 5.96 19.28 -28.75
C GLY A 90 5.98 17.76 -28.85
N ALA A 91 4.85 17.10 -28.56
CA ALA A 91 4.70 15.64 -28.67
C ALA A 91 4.90 15.16 -30.13
N TRP A 92 4.42 15.89 -31.09
CA TRP A 92 4.66 15.60 -32.50
C TRP A 92 6.15 15.66 -32.87
N ARG A 93 6.84 16.74 -32.44
CA ARG A 93 8.27 16.93 -32.78
C ARG A 93 9.20 15.95 -32.09
N VAL A 94 8.91 15.60 -30.82
CA VAL A 94 9.81 14.81 -29.99
C VAL A 94 9.48 13.32 -30.01
N LEU A 95 8.17 12.97 -29.95
CA LEU A 95 7.70 11.60 -29.85
C LEU A 95 7.20 11.05 -31.21
N GLY A 96 7.01 11.91 -32.22
CA GLY A 96 6.37 11.53 -33.48
C GLY A 96 4.89 11.19 -33.31
N MET A 97 4.28 11.59 -32.19
CA MET A 97 2.89 11.30 -31.86
C MET A 97 2.09 12.58 -31.69
N LYS A 98 1.02 12.71 -32.45
CA LYS A 98 0.13 13.87 -32.38
C LYS A 98 -1.19 13.48 -31.74
N HIS A 99 -1.60 14.17 -30.69
CA HIS A 99 -2.84 13.88 -29.97
C HIS A 99 -4.06 13.99 -30.90
N TYR A 100 -4.91 12.98 -30.87
CA TYR A 100 -6.20 12.98 -31.55
C TYR A 100 -7.20 13.89 -30.84
N PRO A 101 -8.26 14.37 -31.52
CA PRO A 101 -9.30 15.17 -30.87
C PRO A 101 -9.93 14.51 -29.64
N VAL A 102 -10.16 13.19 -29.66
CA VAL A 102 -10.68 12.43 -28.52
C VAL A 102 -9.68 12.41 -27.33
N GLN A 103 -8.38 12.43 -27.62
CA GLN A 103 -7.33 12.51 -26.59
C GLN A 103 -7.25 13.90 -25.96
N ILE A 104 -7.47 14.97 -26.74
CA ILE A 104 -7.57 16.34 -26.21
C ILE A 104 -8.77 16.45 -25.27
N ILE A 105 -9.93 15.89 -25.65
CA ILE A 105 -11.12 15.81 -24.78
C ILE A 105 -10.80 15.08 -23.48
N GLY A 106 -10.11 13.93 -23.55
CA GLY A 106 -9.65 13.19 -22.37
C GLY A 106 -8.76 14.05 -21.46
N GLY A 107 -7.80 14.78 -22.03
CA GLY A 107 -6.93 15.71 -21.30
C GLY A 107 -7.70 16.83 -20.60
N ILE A 108 -8.74 17.39 -21.23
CA ILE A 108 -9.61 18.41 -20.63
C ILE A 108 -10.39 17.82 -19.44
N VAL A 109 -10.95 16.61 -19.58
CA VAL A 109 -11.67 15.91 -18.50
C VAL A 109 -10.74 15.69 -17.29
N LEU A 110 -9.50 15.23 -17.52
CA LEU A 110 -8.50 15.07 -16.47
C LEU A 110 -8.15 16.40 -15.79
N HIS A 111 -7.96 17.47 -16.57
CA HIS A 111 -7.67 18.80 -16.02
C HIS A 111 -8.81 19.30 -15.12
N GLN A 112 -10.06 18.96 -15.44
CA GLN A 112 -11.25 19.31 -14.63
C GLN A 112 -11.36 18.51 -13.31
N GLY A 113 -10.40 17.63 -12.98
CA GLY A 113 -10.48 16.81 -11.76
C GLY A 113 -11.55 15.71 -11.87
N ARG A 114 -11.62 15.02 -12.99
CA ARG A 114 -12.65 14.00 -13.29
C ARG A 114 -11.99 12.73 -13.83
N ILE A 115 -12.76 11.66 -13.98
CA ILE A 115 -12.29 10.40 -14.57
C ILE A 115 -12.61 10.38 -16.08
N ALA A 116 -11.56 10.21 -16.88
CA ALA A 116 -11.67 9.98 -18.31
C ALA A 116 -11.74 8.46 -18.58
N GLU A 117 -12.94 7.93 -18.88
CA GLU A 117 -13.04 6.55 -19.34
C GLU A 117 -12.68 6.48 -20.82
N MET A 118 -11.49 5.99 -21.10
CA MET A 118 -10.97 5.77 -22.46
C MET A 118 -10.65 4.30 -22.65
N LYS A 119 -11.18 3.68 -23.69
CA LYS A 119 -10.97 2.25 -23.98
C LYS A 119 -9.48 1.92 -24.05
N THR A 120 -9.15 0.68 -23.75
CA THR A 120 -7.76 0.20 -23.79
C THR A 120 -7.20 0.38 -25.21
N GLY A 121 -5.95 0.84 -25.32
CA GLY A 121 -5.30 1.13 -26.60
C GLY A 121 -5.60 2.51 -27.21
N GLU A 122 -6.36 3.39 -26.53
CA GLU A 122 -6.62 4.77 -26.98
C GLU A 122 -5.50 5.78 -26.62
N GLY A 123 -4.38 5.31 -26.06
CA GLY A 123 -3.19 6.12 -25.75
C GLY A 123 -3.34 7.00 -24.51
N LYS A 124 -3.91 6.49 -23.43
CA LYS A 124 -4.07 7.19 -22.14
C LYS A 124 -2.79 7.85 -21.64
N THR A 125 -1.64 7.16 -21.74
CA THR A 125 -0.34 7.69 -21.34
C THR A 125 0.01 9.01 -22.03
N LEU A 126 -0.30 9.11 -23.34
CA LEU A 126 -0.11 10.34 -24.10
C LEU A 126 -1.13 11.43 -23.69
N VAL A 127 -2.37 11.04 -23.40
CA VAL A 127 -3.43 11.96 -22.91
C VAL A 127 -3.02 12.66 -21.62
N ALA A 128 -2.43 11.92 -20.68
CA ALA A 128 -1.99 12.46 -19.40
C ALA A 128 -0.95 13.59 -19.55
N THR A 129 -0.21 13.65 -20.68
CA THR A 129 0.79 14.70 -20.90
C THR A 129 0.19 16.10 -21.00
N LEU A 130 -1.02 16.23 -21.51
CA LEU A 130 -1.71 17.51 -21.67
C LEU A 130 -2.00 18.19 -20.32
N PRO A 131 -2.78 17.57 -19.41
CA PRO A 131 -3.03 18.16 -18.10
C PRO A 131 -1.79 18.19 -17.20
N ALA A 132 -0.85 17.25 -17.34
CA ALA A 132 0.39 17.26 -16.57
C ALA A 132 1.27 18.47 -16.94
N TYR A 133 1.43 18.76 -18.25
CA TYR A 133 2.15 19.95 -18.69
C TYR A 133 1.48 21.23 -18.18
N LEU A 134 0.16 21.38 -18.38
CA LEU A 134 -0.58 22.58 -17.98
C LEU A 134 -0.46 22.85 -16.47
N ASN A 135 -0.69 21.83 -15.64
CA ASN A 135 -0.63 21.99 -14.18
C ASN A 135 0.83 22.05 -13.67
N GLY A 136 1.80 21.44 -14.37
CA GLY A 136 3.23 21.57 -14.06
C GLY A 136 3.74 23.00 -14.20
N LEU A 137 3.08 23.85 -15.01
CA LEU A 137 3.43 25.28 -15.14
C LEU A 137 3.23 26.07 -13.85
N THR A 138 2.37 25.61 -12.94
CA THR A 138 2.10 26.26 -11.64
C THR A 138 3.29 26.15 -10.67
N GLY A 139 4.18 25.17 -10.86
CA GLY A 139 5.28 24.87 -9.94
C GLY A 139 4.87 24.18 -8.64
N GLU A 140 3.58 23.90 -8.41
CA GLU A 140 3.10 23.19 -7.19
C GLU A 140 3.39 21.68 -7.23
N GLY A 141 3.71 21.12 -8.38
CA GLY A 141 3.98 19.69 -8.60
C GLY A 141 2.75 18.89 -9.04
N VAL A 142 2.99 17.99 -9.99
CA VAL A 142 2.00 17.05 -10.51
C VAL A 142 2.49 15.64 -10.27
N HIS A 143 1.67 14.79 -9.63
CA HIS A 143 1.98 13.38 -9.45
C HIS A 143 1.20 12.54 -10.48
N ILE A 144 1.92 11.72 -11.26
CA ILE A 144 1.33 10.72 -12.15
C ILE A 144 1.51 9.36 -11.48
N VAL A 145 0.38 8.79 -11.07
CA VAL A 145 0.33 7.58 -10.23
C VAL A 145 0.06 6.36 -11.10
N THR A 146 0.92 5.35 -10.99
CA THR A 146 0.81 4.09 -11.73
C THR A 146 0.72 2.90 -10.77
N VAL A 147 0.31 1.75 -11.29
CA VAL A 147 0.13 0.52 -10.49
C VAL A 147 1.43 -0.24 -10.18
N ASN A 148 2.55 0.08 -10.86
CA ASN A 148 3.83 -0.59 -10.63
C ASN A 148 5.03 0.21 -11.13
N ASP A 149 6.22 -0.15 -10.62
CA ASP A 149 7.50 0.52 -10.93
C ASP A 149 7.87 0.44 -12.42
N TYR A 150 7.53 -0.66 -13.09
CA TYR A 150 7.81 -0.81 -14.53
C TYR A 150 7.10 0.26 -15.34
N LEU A 151 5.80 0.47 -15.10
CA LEU A 151 5.03 1.51 -15.81
C LEU A 151 5.50 2.91 -15.41
N ALA A 152 5.76 3.15 -14.12
CA ALA A 152 6.29 4.44 -13.66
C ALA A 152 7.60 4.80 -14.36
N ARG A 153 8.55 3.87 -14.46
CA ARG A 153 9.84 4.07 -15.13
C ARG A 153 9.65 4.27 -16.64
N ARG A 154 8.95 3.37 -17.31
CA ARG A 154 8.70 3.45 -18.75
C ARG A 154 8.07 4.78 -19.15
N ASP A 155 7.02 5.18 -18.44
CA ASP A 155 6.23 6.35 -18.81
C ASP A 155 6.95 7.66 -18.44
N SER A 156 7.68 7.69 -17.32
CA SER A 156 8.52 8.84 -16.95
C SER A 156 9.67 9.09 -17.95
N GLU A 157 10.29 8.03 -18.44
CA GLU A 157 11.33 8.14 -19.45
C GLU A 157 10.77 8.57 -20.81
N TRP A 158 9.71 7.91 -21.25
CA TRP A 158 9.11 8.15 -22.55
C TRP A 158 8.44 9.52 -22.65
N MET A 159 7.51 9.84 -21.75
CA MET A 159 6.83 11.15 -21.74
C MET A 159 7.72 12.26 -21.17
N GLY A 160 8.66 11.93 -20.33
CA GLY A 160 9.66 12.86 -19.80
C GLY A 160 10.49 13.57 -20.87
N LYS A 161 10.68 12.96 -22.06
CA LYS A 161 11.31 13.65 -23.21
C LYS A 161 10.52 14.89 -23.60
N LEU A 162 9.20 14.78 -23.69
CA LEU A 162 8.32 15.87 -24.02
C LEU A 162 8.39 17.00 -22.99
N TYR A 163 8.32 16.65 -21.70
CA TYR A 163 8.37 17.64 -20.63
C TYR A 163 9.70 18.37 -20.59
N ARG A 164 10.84 17.65 -20.68
CA ARG A 164 12.18 18.24 -20.73
C ARG A 164 12.37 19.11 -21.97
N TYR A 165 11.87 18.67 -23.13
CA TYR A 165 11.89 19.48 -24.37
C TYR A 165 11.16 20.81 -24.19
N LEU A 166 10.03 20.80 -23.48
CA LEU A 166 9.25 22.00 -23.15
C LEU A 166 9.79 22.77 -21.92
N GLY A 167 10.87 22.31 -21.28
CA GLY A 167 11.53 23.02 -20.17
C GLY A 167 10.95 22.74 -18.80
N LEU A 168 10.22 21.61 -18.61
CA LEU A 168 9.80 21.12 -17.29
C LEU A 168 10.68 19.96 -16.82
N THR A 169 10.83 19.83 -15.52
CA THR A 169 11.57 18.75 -14.86
C THR A 169 10.70 17.53 -14.59
N THR A 170 11.31 16.34 -14.63
CA THR A 170 10.60 15.07 -14.42
C THR A 170 11.31 14.25 -13.34
N GLY A 171 10.59 13.81 -12.31
CA GLY A 171 11.03 12.91 -11.26
C GLY A 171 10.42 11.51 -11.39
N LEU A 172 11.08 10.53 -10.81
CA LEU A 172 10.62 9.13 -10.74
C LEU A 172 10.80 8.61 -9.32
N ILE A 173 9.74 8.10 -8.73
CA ILE A 173 9.73 7.43 -7.41
C ILE A 173 9.52 5.94 -7.62
N VAL A 174 10.53 5.16 -7.22
CA VAL A 174 10.54 3.69 -7.24
C VAL A 174 11.12 3.16 -5.94
N HIS A 175 10.86 1.90 -5.64
CA HIS A 175 11.26 1.28 -4.38
C HIS A 175 12.76 1.38 -4.05
N SER A 176 13.63 1.33 -5.04
CA SER A 176 15.09 1.31 -4.86
C SER A 176 15.74 2.67 -4.54
N LEU A 177 14.98 3.78 -4.53
CA LEU A 177 15.52 5.12 -4.28
C LEU A 177 15.75 5.36 -2.78
N ASP A 178 16.88 6.02 -2.47
CA ASP A 178 17.15 6.58 -1.16
C ASP A 178 16.40 7.92 -0.92
N ASN A 179 16.45 8.44 0.30
CA ASN A 179 15.70 9.64 0.68
C ASN A 179 16.15 10.88 -0.09
N GLU A 180 17.44 11.02 -0.42
CA GLU A 180 17.94 12.17 -1.18
C GLU A 180 17.43 12.11 -2.62
N GLY A 181 17.45 10.95 -3.25
CA GLY A 181 16.88 10.71 -4.58
C GLY A 181 15.37 10.95 -4.61
N ARG A 182 14.63 10.51 -3.57
CA ARG A 182 13.19 10.77 -3.44
C ARG A 182 12.90 12.26 -3.35
N LYS A 183 13.63 12.99 -2.50
CA LYS A 183 13.45 14.44 -2.34
C LYS A 183 13.66 15.19 -3.67
N LYS A 184 14.74 14.89 -4.39
CA LYS A 184 15.00 15.46 -5.73
C LYS A 184 13.88 15.12 -6.73
N ALA A 185 13.33 13.90 -6.67
CA ALA A 185 12.24 13.48 -7.55
C ALA A 185 10.93 14.22 -7.25
N TYR A 186 10.62 14.49 -5.98
CA TYR A 186 9.43 15.26 -5.60
C TYR A 186 9.60 16.77 -5.87
N GLU A 187 10.82 17.30 -5.93
CA GLU A 187 11.09 18.68 -6.30
C GLU A 187 10.83 18.96 -7.80
N ALA A 188 10.74 17.93 -8.63
CA ALA A 188 10.43 18.06 -10.05
C ALA A 188 9.01 18.61 -10.29
N ASP A 189 8.79 19.27 -11.46
CA ASP A 189 7.48 19.78 -11.85
C ASP A 189 6.44 18.65 -12.03
N ILE A 190 6.91 17.48 -12.53
CA ILE A 190 6.08 16.30 -12.77
C ILE A 190 6.79 15.07 -12.20
N THR A 191 6.15 14.37 -11.27
CA THR A 191 6.71 13.19 -10.60
C THR A 191 5.87 11.95 -10.91
N TYR A 192 6.50 10.92 -11.47
CA TYR A 192 5.92 9.60 -11.66
C TYR A 192 6.22 8.72 -10.45
N GLY A 193 5.27 7.92 -10.01
CA GLY A 193 5.47 6.98 -8.93
C GLY A 193 4.34 5.96 -8.83
N THR A 194 4.54 4.94 -7.99
CA THR A 194 3.47 3.99 -7.69
C THR A 194 2.62 4.49 -6.53
N ASN A 195 1.35 4.11 -6.52
CA ASN A 195 0.41 4.42 -5.45
C ASN A 195 0.97 4.06 -4.06
N ASN A 196 1.61 2.90 -3.95
CA ASN A 196 2.19 2.41 -2.71
C ASN A 196 3.35 3.28 -2.23
N GLU A 197 4.34 3.57 -3.09
CA GLU A 197 5.52 4.35 -2.72
C GLU A 197 5.15 5.77 -2.31
N LEU A 198 4.24 6.42 -3.06
CA LEU A 198 3.75 7.75 -2.73
C LEU A 198 3.05 7.79 -1.37
N GLY A 199 2.23 6.79 -1.07
CA GLY A 199 1.54 6.70 0.22
C GLY A 199 2.48 6.31 1.37
N PHE A 200 3.46 5.44 1.14
CA PHE A 200 4.47 5.14 2.15
C PHE A 200 5.39 6.33 2.43
N ASP A 201 5.75 7.12 1.41
CA ASP A 201 6.51 8.35 1.61
C ASP A 201 5.74 9.37 2.46
N TYR A 202 4.43 9.50 2.25
CA TYR A 202 3.57 10.32 3.11
C TYR A 202 3.61 9.85 4.57
N LEU A 203 3.51 8.54 4.82
CA LEU A 203 3.58 8.02 6.18
C LEU A 203 4.97 8.25 6.79
N ARG A 204 6.06 7.99 6.03
CA ARG A 204 7.44 8.24 6.48
C ARG A 204 7.69 9.71 6.82
N ASP A 205 7.20 10.64 6.00
CA ASP A 205 7.34 12.08 6.21
C ASP A 205 6.67 12.56 7.51
N ASN A 206 5.63 11.84 7.96
CA ASN A 206 4.97 12.12 9.22
C ASN A 206 5.58 11.40 10.44
N MET A 207 6.70 10.70 10.24
CA MET A 207 7.46 10.04 11.31
C MET A 207 8.88 10.63 11.49
N VAL A 208 9.27 11.62 10.66
CA VAL A 208 10.61 12.22 10.73
C VAL A 208 10.71 13.20 11.92
N VAL A 209 11.90 13.33 12.49
CA VAL A 209 12.18 14.25 13.60
C VAL A 209 12.70 15.60 13.12
N TYR A 210 13.22 15.68 11.88
CA TYR A 210 13.78 16.90 11.28
C TYR A 210 13.09 17.23 9.97
N LYS A 211 12.77 18.51 9.74
CA LYS A 211 12.11 18.99 8.52
C LYS A 211 12.85 18.64 7.24
N GLU A 212 14.19 18.66 7.30
CA GLU A 212 15.07 18.35 6.17
C GLU A 212 14.94 16.92 5.68
N GLN A 213 14.45 16.01 6.55
CA GLN A 213 14.22 14.59 6.24
C GLN A 213 12.94 14.34 5.46
N LYS A 214 12.00 15.32 5.43
CA LYS A 214 10.80 15.22 4.60
C LYS A 214 11.18 15.21 3.13
N VAL A 215 10.54 14.32 2.38
CA VAL A 215 10.77 14.16 0.94
C VAL A 215 9.65 14.77 0.10
N GLN A 216 8.40 14.73 0.55
CA GLN A 216 7.25 15.30 -0.17
C GLN A 216 7.08 16.79 0.13
N ARG A 217 6.65 17.56 -0.87
CA ARG A 217 6.38 19.01 -0.73
C ARG A 217 4.90 19.39 -0.68
N GLY A 218 3.99 18.41 -0.83
CA GLY A 218 2.54 18.62 -0.78
C GLY A 218 1.78 17.83 -1.84
N HIS A 219 0.45 17.97 -1.83
CA HIS A 219 -0.51 17.20 -2.62
C HIS A 219 -1.35 18.14 -3.49
N ALA A 220 -0.75 18.75 -4.53
CA ALA A 220 -1.43 19.70 -5.40
C ALA A 220 -2.36 18.99 -6.42
N TYR A 221 -1.79 18.18 -7.32
CA TYR A 221 -2.55 17.48 -8.34
C TYR A 221 -2.07 16.07 -8.57
N ALA A 222 -2.99 15.11 -8.62
CA ALA A 222 -2.70 13.73 -9.01
C ALA A 222 -3.51 13.31 -10.23
N ILE A 223 -2.83 12.64 -11.17
CA ILE A 223 -3.43 11.91 -12.29
C ILE A 223 -3.19 10.42 -12.03
N VAL A 224 -4.26 9.67 -11.77
CA VAL A 224 -4.18 8.24 -11.46
C VAL A 224 -4.42 7.44 -12.73
N ASP A 225 -3.39 6.72 -13.20
CA ASP A 225 -3.53 5.76 -14.31
C ASP A 225 -4.10 4.44 -13.80
N GLU A 226 -5.00 3.84 -14.58
CA GLU A 226 -5.76 2.66 -14.15
C GLU A 226 -6.48 2.91 -12.80
N VAL A 227 -7.19 4.03 -12.72
CA VAL A 227 -7.82 4.56 -11.50
C VAL A 227 -8.75 3.57 -10.80
N ASP A 228 -9.39 2.70 -11.55
CA ASP A 228 -10.23 1.62 -11.02
C ASP A 228 -9.45 0.53 -10.29
N SER A 229 -8.21 0.24 -10.71
CA SER A 229 -7.34 -0.66 -9.96
C SER A 229 -6.92 -0.07 -8.62
N ILE A 230 -6.45 1.18 -8.66
CA ILE A 230 -5.85 1.83 -7.49
C ILE A 230 -6.92 2.24 -6.48
N LEU A 231 -8.00 2.89 -6.93
CA LEU A 231 -9.00 3.46 -6.03
C LEU A 231 -10.15 2.51 -5.67
N ILE A 232 -10.31 1.39 -6.38
CA ILE A 232 -11.34 0.39 -6.09
C ILE A 232 -10.72 -0.93 -5.62
N ASP A 233 -9.89 -1.60 -6.45
CA ASP A 233 -9.37 -2.93 -6.11
C ASP A 233 -8.40 -2.91 -4.93
N GLU A 234 -7.35 -2.09 -5.01
CA GLU A 234 -6.32 -1.98 -3.97
C GLU A 234 -6.83 -1.22 -2.73
N ALA A 235 -7.93 -0.48 -2.84
CA ALA A 235 -8.49 0.31 -1.74
C ALA A 235 -9.25 -0.52 -0.67
N ARG A 236 -9.14 -1.84 -0.70
CA ARG A 236 -9.66 -2.74 0.36
C ARG A 236 -8.74 -2.83 1.57
N THR A 237 -7.45 -2.61 1.37
CA THR A 237 -6.44 -2.70 2.43
C THR A 237 -5.72 -1.37 2.60
N PRO A 238 -5.51 -0.91 3.84
CA PRO A 238 -4.75 0.31 4.09
C PRO A 238 -3.25 0.10 3.81
N LEU A 239 -2.53 1.20 3.66
CA LEU A 239 -1.08 1.23 3.73
C LEU A 239 -0.67 1.22 5.21
N ILE A 240 0.24 0.32 5.58
CA ILE A 240 0.69 0.14 6.95
C ILE A 240 2.20 0.11 6.99
N ILE A 241 2.81 0.94 7.84
CA ILE A 241 4.20 0.81 8.24
C ILE A 241 4.21 0.05 9.56
N SER A 242 4.91 -1.08 9.58
CA SER A 242 5.03 -1.93 10.77
C SER A 242 6.45 -1.90 11.34
N GLY A 243 6.55 -1.86 12.65
CA GLY A 243 7.80 -2.04 13.39
C GLY A 243 7.87 -3.42 14.04
N LYS A 244 8.98 -3.69 14.73
CA LYS A 244 9.12 -4.90 15.54
C LYS A 244 8.20 -4.79 16.76
N GLY A 245 7.26 -5.70 16.85
CA GLY A 245 6.45 -5.92 18.05
C GLY A 245 7.12 -6.88 19.03
N ASP A 246 6.35 -7.33 20.00
CA ASP A 246 6.80 -8.29 21.01
C ASP A 246 7.23 -9.62 20.38
N LYS A 247 8.00 -10.41 21.12
CA LYS A 247 8.47 -11.71 20.63
C LYS A 247 7.28 -12.60 20.30
N SER A 248 7.36 -13.30 19.16
CA SER A 248 6.40 -14.35 18.82
C SER A 248 6.23 -15.29 20.01
N THR A 249 4.98 -15.48 20.43
CA THR A 249 4.65 -16.41 21.50
C THR A 249 4.57 -17.83 20.95
N ASP A 250 4.96 -18.85 21.74
CA ASP A 250 4.78 -20.27 21.38
C ASP A 250 3.30 -20.66 21.17
N LEU A 251 2.39 -19.71 21.41
CA LEU A 251 0.94 -19.91 21.26
C LEU A 251 0.53 -20.17 19.80
N TYR A 252 1.19 -19.54 18.82
CA TYR A 252 0.89 -19.84 17.40
C TYR A 252 1.13 -21.30 17.04
N ALA A 253 2.26 -21.86 17.50
CA ALA A 253 2.56 -23.28 17.27
C ALA A 253 1.61 -24.20 18.05
N LYS A 254 1.12 -23.81 19.24
CA LYS A 254 0.12 -24.57 20.00
C LYS A 254 -1.25 -24.49 19.35
N ALA A 255 -1.66 -23.30 18.92
CA ALA A 255 -2.93 -23.09 18.22
C ALA A 255 -2.99 -23.82 16.87
N ASP A 256 -1.88 -23.86 16.10
CA ASP A 256 -1.77 -24.66 14.88
C ASP A 256 -1.96 -26.16 15.18
N LYS A 257 -1.28 -26.71 16.21
CA LYS A 257 -1.45 -28.11 16.63
C LYS A 257 -2.89 -28.42 17.00
N PHE A 258 -3.55 -27.51 17.70
CA PHE A 258 -4.94 -27.62 18.05
C PHE A 258 -5.84 -27.59 16.80
N ALA A 259 -5.68 -26.60 15.92
CA ALA A 259 -6.49 -26.48 14.71
C ALA A 259 -6.42 -27.71 13.79
N ARG A 260 -5.25 -28.38 13.72
CA ARG A 260 -5.07 -29.63 12.97
C ARG A 260 -5.89 -30.79 13.53
N THR A 261 -6.34 -30.76 14.80
CA THR A 261 -7.16 -31.80 15.41
C THR A 261 -8.64 -31.62 15.19
N LEU A 262 -9.04 -30.43 14.74
CA LEU A 262 -10.44 -30.04 14.61
C LEU A 262 -11.09 -30.54 13.32
N LYS A 263 -12.36 -30.92 13.42
CA LYS A 263 -13.22 -31.27 12.28
C LYS A 263 -13.90 -30.02 11.73
N VAL A 264 -13.70 -29.75 10.45
CA VAL A 264 -14.27 -28.60 9.73
C VAL A 264 -15.54 -29.01 8.97
N GLN A 265 -16.56 -28.16 9.04
CA GLN A 265 -17.68 -28.15 8.11
C GLN A 265 -17.60 -26.87 7.25
N ARG A 266 -17.66 -27.04 5.93
CA ARG A 266 -17.84 -25.91 5.01
C ARG A 266 -19.33 -25.66 4.86
N PHE A 267 -19.73 -24.42 5.02
CA PHE A 267 -21.14 -24.03 5.06
C PHE A 267 -21.76 -24.14 3.67
N GLU A 268 -22.80 -24.94 3.52
CA GLU A 268 -23.80 -24.88 2.47
C GLU A 268 -25.10 -24.36 3.11
N GLU A 269 -25.74 -23.35 2.49
CA GLU A 269 -26.95 -22.72 3.03
C GLU A 269 -28.04 -23.79 3.34
N LEU A 270 -28.28 -24.09 4.62
CA LEU A 270 -29.40 -24.87 5.08
C LEU A 270 -30.56 -23.94 5.48
N ASP A 271 -31.78 -24.32 5.16
CA ASP A 271 -32.99 -23.47 5.16
C ASP A 271 -33.47 -22.97 6.54
N SER A 272 -32.87 -23.37 7.69
CA SER A 272 -33.29 -22.91 9.01
C SER A 272 -32.12 -22.73 9.99
N LYS A 273 -32.07 -21.58 10.67
CA LYS A 273 -31.03 -21.25 11.66
C LYS A 273 -31.18 -21.98 13.01
N GLU A 274 -32.36 -22.48 13.35
CA GLU A 274 -32.65 -23.08 14.67
C GLU A 274 -32.15 -24.53 14.81
N ASP A 275 -31.97 -25.26 13.71
CA ASP A 275 -31.53 -26.66 13.73
C ASP A 275 -29.98 -26.82 13.56
N MET A 276 -29.24 -25.74 13.41
CA MET A 276 -27.81 -25.81 13.02
C MET A 276 -26.89 -26.18 14.19
N GLU A 277 -27.12 -25.65 15.38
CA GLU A 277 -26.31 -25.98 16.55
C GLU A 277 -26.45 -27.42 16.96
N ASP A 278 -27.69 -27.95 16.93
CA ASP A 278 -27.96 -29.37 17.21
C ASP A 278 -27.32 -30.26 16.13
N TYR A 279 -27.39 -29.88 14.86
CA TYR A 279 -26.73 -30.60 13.77
C TYR A 279 -25.19 -30.63 13.93
N TYR A 280 -24.56 -29.53 14.35
CA TYR A 280 -23.13 -29.49 14.59
C TYR A 280 -22.72 -30.35 15.79
N ALA A 281 -23.54 -30.38 16.83
CA ALA A 281 -23.30 -31.20 18.00
C ALA A 281 -23.45 -32.70 17.69
N GLU A 282 -24.49 -33.11 16.94
CA GLU A 282 -24.73 -34.50 16.53
C GLU A 282 -23.65 -35.06 15.60
N ASN A 283 -23.06 -34.23 14.74
CA ASN A 283 -22.03 -34.62 13.76
C ASN A 283 -20.59 -34.41 14.25
N ASP A 284 -20.39 -33.99 15.51
CA ASP A 284 -19.06 -33.69 16.11
C ASP A 284 -18.23 -32.72 15.27
N ILE A 285 -18.88 -31.61 14.82
CA ILE A 285 -18.26 -30.55 14.04
C ILE A 285 -17.68 -29.51 15.00
N ASP A 286 -16.41 -29.15 14.83
CA ASP A 286 -15.66 -28.28 15.75
C ASP A 286 -15.60 -26.83 15.29
N TYR A 287 -15.54 -26.60 13.99
CA TYR A 287 -15.62 -25.24 13.45
C TYR A 287 -16.26 -25.23 12.06
N VAL A 288 -16.88 -24.10 11.75
CA VAL A 288 -17.58 -23.86 10.49
C VAL A 288 -16.84 -22.81 9.69
N VAL A 289 -16.69 -23.07 8.39
CA VAL A 289 -16.09 -22.14 7.44
C VAL A 289 -17.16 -21.63 6.49
N ASP A 290 -17.42 -20.34 6.51
CA ASP A 290 -18.21 -19.65 5.49
C ASP A 290 -17.29 -19.09 4.40
N GLU A 291 -17.18 -19.82 3.30
CA GLU A 291 -16.35 -19.40 2.15
C GLU A 291 -16.87 -18.10 1.50
N LYS A 292 -18.19 -17.86 1.58
CA LYS A 292 -18.83 -16.67 1.03
C LYS A 292 -18.48 -15.41 1.83
N GLN A 293 -18.42 -15.54 3.17
CA GLN A 293 -18.06 -14.43 4.06
C GLN A 293 -16.55 -14.39 4.38
N LYS A 294 -15.79 -15.40 3.96
CA LYS A 294 -14.39 -15.60 4.33
C LYS A 294 -14.20 -15.58 5.86
N THR A 295 -15.10 -16.25 6.59
CA THR A 295 -15.04 -16.37 8.06
C THR A 295 -14.92 -17.81 8.50
N ALA A 296 -14.22 -18.03 9.63
CA ALA A 296 -14.14 -19.32 10.31
C ALA A 296 -14.51 -19.11 11.78
N THR A 297 -15.45 -19.92 12.29
CA THR A 297 -16.01 -19.75 13.63
C THR A 297 -16.07 -21.10 14.34
N LEU A 298 -15.61 -21.14 15.61
CA LEU A 298 -15.76 -22.32 16.46
C LEU A 298 -17.23 -22.58 16.77
N THR A 299 -17.62 -23.87 16.79
CA THR A 299 -18.87 -24.32 17.35
C THR A 299 -18.74 -24.48 18.87
N GLN A 300 -19.82 -24.76 19.59
CA GLN A 300 -19.76 -25.06 21.02
C GLN A 300 -18.84 -26.26 21.31
N ASN A 301 -18.83 -27.29 20.44
CA ASN A 301 -17.89 -28.42 20.54
C ASN A 301 -16.45 -27.99 20.40
N GLY A 302 -16.15 -27.11 19.43
CA GLY A 302 -14.81 -26.56 19.22
C GLY A 302 -14.34 -25.74 20.40
N VAL A 303 -15.20 -24.92 21.01
CA VAL A 303 -14.92 -24.17 22.23
C VAL A 303 -14.55 -25.10 23.39
N LYS A 304 -15.36 -26.13 23.68
CA LYS A 304 -15.06 -27.12 24.76
C LYS A 304 -13.73 -27.82 24.53
N LYS A 305 -13.44 -28.24 23.28
CA LYS A 305 -12.15 -28.86 22.94
C LYS A 305 -10.98 -27.89 23.10
N ALA A 306 -11.16 -26.58 22.82
CA ALA A 306 -10.17 -25.57 23.05
C ALA A 306 -9.90 -25.38 24.55
N GLU A 307 -10.95 -25.29 25.39
CA GLU A 307 -10.84 -25.18 26.83
C GLU A 307 -10.09 -26.38 27.44
N GLU A 308 -10.43 -27.61 27.03
CA GLU A 308 -9.72 -28.82 27.44
C GLU A 308 -8.25 -28.83 26.98
N PHE A 309 -7.97 -28.45 25.72
CA PHE A 309 -6.61 -28.47 25.15
C PHE A 309 -5.68 -27.45 25.80
N PHE A 310 -6.18 -26.24 26.07
CA PHE A 310 -5.40 -25.19 26.70
C PHE A 310 -5.45 -25.22 28.23
N GLY A 311 -6.35 -26.01 28.83
CA GLY A 311 -6.50 -26.16 30.28
C GLY A 311 -7.08 -24.92 30.96
N ILE A 312 -8.08 -24.30 30.33
CA ILE A 312 -8.77 -23.07 30.76
C ILE A 312 -10.24 -23.39 31.03
N GLU A 313 -10.89 -22.66 31.95
CA GLU A 313 -12.30 -22.92 32.32
C GLU A 313 -13.28 -22.32 31.31
N ASN A 314 -12.94 -21.13 30.75
CA ASN A 314 -13.80 -20.43 29.79
C ASN A 314 -12.96 -19.66 28.79
N LEU A 315 -13.08 -19.98 27.49
CA LEU A 315 -12.34 -19.37 26.40
C LEU A 315 -12.69 -17.89 26.18
N THR A 316 -13.91 -17.48 26.60
CA THR A 316 -14.41 -16.11 26.38
C THR A 316 -14.09 -15.14 27.51
N ASP A 317 -13.47 -15.60 28.59
CA ASP A 317 -13.06 -14.73 29.70
C ASP A 317 -12.00 -13.72 29.25
N PRO A 318 -12.01 -12.49 29.79
CA PRO A 318 -11.04 -11.44 29.43
C PRO A 318 -9.58 -11.88 29.59
N GLU A 319 -9.26 -12.73 30.56
CA GLU A 319 -7.92 -13.28 30.78
C GLU A 319 -7.46 -14.24 29.67
N ASN A 320 -8.41 -14.85 28.95
CA ASN A 320 -8.14 -15.84 27.90
C ASN A 320 -8.27 -15.29 26.47
N LEU A 321 -8.52 -13.98 26.29
CA LEU A 321 -8.68 -13.35 24.99
C LEU A 321 -7.49 -13.58 24.07
N THR A 322 -6.27 -13.62 24.61
CA THR A 322 -5.06 -13.92 23.83
C THR A 322 -5.09 -15.32 23.25
N ILE A 323 -5.53 -16.33 24.02
CA ILE A 323 -5.66 -17.72 23.54
C ILE A 323 -6.76 -17.80 22.49
N GLN A 324 -7.91 -17.19 22.77
CA GLN A 324 -9.03 -17.11 21.82
C GLN A 324 -8.61 -16.50 20.48
N HIS A 325 -7.86 -15.41 20.53
CA HIS A 325 -7.34 -14.75 19.32
C HIS A 325 -6.45 -15.70 18.49
N HIS A 326 -5.46 -16.36 19.12
CA HIS A 326 -4.56 -17.28 18.43
C HIS A 326 -5.31 -18.49 17.83
N VAL A 327 -6.31 -19.03 18.54
CA VAL A 327 -7.16 -20.13 18.05
C VAL A 327 -7.97 -19.66 16.84
N ASN A 328 -8.57 -18.47 16.90
CA ASN A 328 -9.33 -17.91 15.79
C ASN A 328 -8.45 -17.68 14.55
N GLN A 329 -7.22 -17.17 14.71
CA GLN A 329 -6.31 -17.02 13.59
C GLN A 329 -5.84 -18.36 13.02
N ALA A 330 -5.63 -19.36 13.86
CA ALA A 330 -5.26 -20.70 13.41
C ALA A 330 -6.37 -21.37 12.58
N ILE A 331 -7.64 -21.35 13.05
CA ILE A 331 -8.77 -21.90 12.28
C ILE A 331 -9.02 -21.13 10.98
N LYS A 332 -8.80 -19.81 10.97
CA LYS A 332 -8.86 -18.98 9.77
C LYS A 332 -7.77 -19.35 8.77
N ALA A 333 -6.53 -19.55 9.24
CA ALA A 333 -5.42 -19.98 8.39
C ALA A 333 -5.67 -21.35 7.76
N HIS A 334 -6.22 -22.32 8.50
CA HIS A 334 -6.52 -23.66 8.00
C HIS A 334 -7.79 -23.73 7.14
N GLY A 335 -8.84 -23.02 7.54
CA GLY A 335 -10.15 -23.10 6.89
C GLY A 335 -10.28 -22.28 5.62
N ILE A 336 -9.67 -21.09 5.59
CA ILE A 336 -9.89 -20.10 4.54
C ILE A 336 -8.66 -19.93 3.65
N MET A 337 -7.45 -19.76 4.23
CA MET A 337 -6.26 -19.41 3.48
C MET A 337 -5.71 -20.58 2.68
N LYS A 338 -5.57 -20.42 1.36
CA LYS A 338 -5.16 -21.46 0.42
C LYS A 338 -3.78 -21.18 -0.13
N LEU A 339 -2.90 -22.19 -0.10
CA LEU A 339 -1.58 -22.15 -0.74
C LEU A 339 -1.74 -22.00 -2.27
N ASP A 340 -0.84 -21.29 -2.92
CA ASP A 340 -0.84 -20.95 -4.36
C ASP A 340 -2.05 -20.10 -4.83
N VAL A 341 -2.91 -19.65 -3.91
CA VAL A 341 -4.03 -18.74 -4.19
C VAL A 341 -3.87 -17.45 -3.39
N ASP A 342 -3.87 -17.54 -2.05
CA ASP A 342 -3.76 -16.38 -1.16
C ASP A 342 -2.30 -16.09 -0.77
N TYR A 343 -1.46 -17.10 -0.76
CA TYR A 343 -0.04 -17.00 -0.42
C TYR A 343 0.78 -18.12 -1.08
N VAL A 344 2.10 -17.91 -1.15
CA VAL A 344 3.08 -18.91 -1.55
C VAL A 344 4.18 -19.03 -0.50
N VAL A 345 4.86 -20.18 -0.46
CA VAL A 345 6.04 -20.37 0.38
C VAL A 345 7.26 -20.39 -0.54
N LYS A 346 8.18 -19.43 -0.35
CA LYS A 346 9.41 -19.32 -1.12
C LYS A 346 10.57 -18.98 -0.19
N ASP A 347 11.69 -19.69 -0.35
CA ASP A 347 12.92 -19.50 0.45
C ASP A 347 12.70 -19.60 1.99
N GLY A 348 11.67 -20.34 2.42
CA GLY A 348 11.30 -20.51 3.84
C GLY A 348 10.50 -19.36 4.41
N GLU A 349 9.94 -18.50 3.58
CA GLU A 349 9.07 -17.38 3.96
C GLU A 349 7.71 -17.48 3.28
N VAL A 350 6.66 -17.04 3.98
CA VAL A 350 5.32 -16.87 3.44
C VAL A 350 5.25 -15.54 2.71
N ILE A 351 4.84 -15.56 1.44
CA ILE A 351 4.67 -14.36 0.62
C ILE A 351 3.22 -14.27 0.19
N ILE A 352 2.60 -13.13 0.39
CA ILE A 352 1.21 -12.86 -0.01
C ILE A 352 1.11 -12.84 -1.53
N VAL A 353 0.07 -13.45 -2.07
CA VAL A 353 -0.34 -13.31 -3.48
C VAL A 353 -1.48 -12.31 -3.54
N ASP A 354 -1.33 -11.28 -4.34
CA ASP A 354 -2.39 -10.31 -4.56
C ASP A 354 -3.56 -10.96 -5.30
N GLU A 355 -4.74 -10.92 -4.70
CA GLU A 355 -5.97 -11.55 -5.22
C GLU A 355 -6.35 -10.99 -6.62
N PHE A 356 -6.02 -9.73 -6.91
CA PHE A 356 -6.41 -9.07 -8.15
C PHE A 356 -5.39 -9.22 -9.28
N THR A 357 -4.12 -9.00 -8.96
CA THR A 357 -3.05 -9.05 -9.96
C THR A 357 -2.36 -10.39 -10.04
N GLY A 358 -2.56 -11.25 -9.02
CA GLY A 358 -1.86 -12.53 -8.86
C GLY A 358 -0.35 -12.37 -8.62
N ARG A 359 0.12 -11.17 -8.24
CA ARG A 359 1.54 -10.86 -8.02
C ARG A 359 1.97 -11.15 -6.60
N PHE A 360 3.25 -11.45 -6.43
CA PHE A 360 3.86 -11.62 -5.12
C PHE A 360 4.07 -10.26 -4.46
N MET A 361 3.53 -10.11 -3.24
CA MET A 361 3.66 -8.89 -2.45
C MET A 361 4.80 -9.05 -1.44
N TYR A 362 6.03 -8.84 -1.89
CA TYR A 362 7.20 -8.92 -1.02
C TYR A 362 7.17 -7.85 0.09
N GLY A 363 7.56 -8.24 1.30
CA GLY A 363 7.61 -7.34 2.45
C GLY A 363 6.26 -7.01 3.08
N ARG A 364 5.14 -7.44 2.49
CA ARG A 364 3.81 -7.31 3.10
C ARG A 364 3.47 -8.53 3.94
N ARG A 365 2.69 -8.32 5.00
CA ARG A 365 2.23 -9.37 5.91
C ARG A 365 0.72 -9.24 6.15
N PHE A 366 0.05 -10.36 6.41
CA PHE A 366 -1.33 -10.33 6.90
C PHE A 366 -1.35 -9.77 8.33
N ASN A 367 -2.38 -9.01 8.66
CA ASN A 367 -2.55 -8.37 9.95
C ASN A 367 -3.04 -9.35 11.04
N GLU A 368 -3.08 -8.86 12.26
CA GLU A 368 -3.71 -9.53 13.41
C GLU A 368 -3.16 -10.94 13.70
N GLY A 369 -1.90 -11.19 13.44
CA GLY A 369 -1.29 -12.51 13.67
C GLY A 369 -1.65 -13.59 12.66
N LEU A 370 -2.47 -13.30 11.64
CA LEU A 370 -2.84 -14.27 10.60
C LEU A 370 -1.61 -14.75 9.82
N HIS A 371 -0.63 -13.86 9.57
CA HIS A 371 0.59 -14.23 8.88
C HIS A 371 1.40 -15.27 9.68
N GLN A 372 1.54 -15.07 10.99
CA GLN A 372 2.20 -15.99 11.90
C GLN A 372 1.42 -17.32 12.01
N ALA A 373 0.10 -17.28 11.97
CA ALA A 373 -0.72 -18.49 11.95
C ALA A 373 -0.52 -19.30 10.65
N ILE A 374 -0.31 -18.62 9.50
CA ILE A 374 0.04 -19.27 8.23
C ILE A 374 1.49 -19.80 8.27
N GLU A 375 2.43 -19.05 8.83
CA GLU A 375 3.81 -19.52 9.05
C GLU A 375 3.82 -20.81 9.91
N ALA A 376 2.99 -20.86 10.96
CA ALA A 376 2.82 -22.06 11.78
C ALA A 376 2.19 -23.22 10.99
N LYS A 377 1.16 -22.95 10.19
CA LYS A 377 0.48 -23.92 9.33
C LYS A 377 1.45 -24.56 8.34
N GLU A 378 2.31 -23.79 7.70
CA GLU A 378 3.26 -24.26 6.69
C GLU A 378 4.56 -24.79 7.32
N GLY A 379 4.73 -24.66 8.64
CA GLY A 379 5.90 -25.16 9.37
C GLY A 379 7.19 -24.39 9.05
N VAL A 380 7.07 -23.15 8.60
CA VAL A 380 8.20 -22.24 8.43
C VAL A 380 8.51 -21.52 9.76
N LYS A 381 9.61 -20.77 9.80
CA LYS A 381 9.97 -20.03 11.00
C LYS A 381 8.94 -18.95 11.29
N ILE A 382 8.25 -19.03 12.43
CA ILE A 382 7.32 -18.02 12.91
C ILE A 382 8.13 -16.75 13.25
N GLN A 383 7.79 -15.65 12.59
CA GLN A 383 8.42 -14.35 12.80
C GLN A 383 7.75 -13.62 13.97
N ASN A 384 8.43 -12.58 14.50
CA ASN A 384 7.85 -11.73 15.54
C ASN A 384 6.57 -11.06 15.05
N GLU A 385 5.67 -10.80 15.97
CA GLU A 385 4.52 -9.93 15.69
C GLU A 385 5.01 -8.55 15.25
N SER A 386 4.23 -7.89 14.44
CA SER A 386 4.50 -6.53 13.97
C SER A 386 3.51 -5.58 14.64
N LYS A 387 4.02 -4.48 15.23
CA LYS A 387 3.20 -3.38 15.72
C LYS A 387 2.98 -2.36 14.60
N THR A 388 1.77 -1.87 14.45
CA THR A 388 1.46 -0.82 13.47
C THR A 388 2.05 0.51 13.96
N LEU A 389 2.97 1.08 13.17
CA LEU A 389 3.58 2.38 13.47
C LEU A 389 2.80 3.54 12.84
N ALA A 390 2.36 3.35 11.61
CA ALA A 390 1.56 4.32 10.88
C ALA A 390 0.66 3.62 9.87
N THR A 391 -0.52 4.16 9.64
CA THR A 391 -1.49 3.62 8.69
C THR A 391 -2.26 4.73 8.00
N ILE A 392 -2.66 4.51 6.74
CA ILE A 392 -3.62 5.35 6.01
C ILE A 392 -4.30 4.49 4.94
N THR A 393 -5.60 4.70 4.74
CA THR A 393 -6.30 4.10 3.59
C THR A 393 -5.98 4.84 2.29
N PHE A 394 -6.04 4.14 1.14
CA PHE A 394 -5.89 4.80 -0.16
C PHE A 394 -6.93 5.90 -0.36
N GLN A 395 -8.15 5.67 0.13
CA GLN A 395 -9.23 6.65 0.05
C GLN A 395 -8.82 7.97 0.71
N ASN A 396 -8.33 7.92 1.95
CA ASN A 396 -7.94 9.12 2.69
C ASN A 396 -6.65 9.73 2.15
N TYR A 397 -5.69 8.91 1.69
CA TYR A 397 -4.48 9.41 1.05
C TYR A 397 -4.78 10.23 -0.22
N PHE A 398 -5.59 9.70 -1.15
CA PHE A 398 -5.90 10.41 -2.39
C PHE A 398 -6.84 11.61 -2.18
N ARG A 399 -7.58 11.67 -1.08
CA ARG A 399 -8.37 12.86 -0.69
C ARG A 399 -7.51 14.04 -0.23
N LEU A 400 -6.23 13.83 0.08
CA LEU A 400 -5.29 14.92 0.43
C LEU A 400 -4.98 15.82 -0.77
N TYR A 401 -5.12 15.31 -2.00
CA TYR A 401 -4.85 16.12 -3.19
C TYR A 401 -5.91 17.20 -3.38
N LYS A 402 -5.45 18.45 -3.60
CA LYS A 402 -6.35 19.57 -3.93
C LYS A 402 -7.14 19.30 -5.21
N LYS A 403 -6.52 18.61 -6.18
CA LYS A 403 -7.12 18.16 -7.42
C LYS A 403 -6.75 16.70 -7.68
N LEU A 404 -7.77 15.87 -7.88
CA LEU A 404 -7.61 14.46 -8.21
C LEU A 404 -8.30 14.18 -9.55
N SER A 405 -7.65 13.40 -10.40
CA SER A 405 -8.25 12.90 -11.64
C SER A 405 -7.75 11.48 -11.93
N GLY A 406 -8.44 10.79 -12.82
CA GLY A 406 -8.06 9.44 -13.15
C GLY A 406 -8.45 9.04 -14.56
N MET A 407 -7.80 7.99 -15.07
CA MET A 407 -8.09 7.42 -16.37
C MET A 407 -8.09 5.89 -16.31
N THR A 408 -9.01 5.27 -17.02
CA THR A 408 -9.12 3.82 -17.17
C THR A 408 -9.99 3.49 -18.38
N GLY A 409 -10.06 2.21 -18.77
CA GLY A 409 -10.98 1.72 -19.81
C GLY A 409 -12.36 1.29 -19.32
N THR A 410 -12.60 1.29 -18.00
CA THR A 410 -13.70 0.56 -17.34
C THR A 410 -14.21 1.21 -16.04
N ALA A 411 -14.37 2.54 -15.97
CA ALA A 411 -14.81 3.23 -14.76
C ALA A 411 -16.33 3.28 -14.57
N GLN A 412 -17.10 3.21 -15.68
CA GLN A 412 -18.54 3.47 -15.66
C GLN A 412 -19.35 2.50 -14.78
N THR A 413 -18.86 1.27 -14.61
CA THR A 413 -19.51 0.28 -13.73
C THR A 413 -19.45 0.68 -12.25
N GLU A 414 -18.43 1.42 -11.86
CA GLU A 414 -18.16 1.87 -10.47
C GLU A 414 -18.39 3.40 -10.30
N ALA A 415 -19.11 4.05 -11.23
CA ALA A 415 -19.28 5.50 -11.23
C ALA A 415 -19.94 6.03 -9.94
N GLU A 416 -20.85 5.27 -9.32
CA GLU A 416 -21.50 5.63 -8.07
C GLU A 416 -20.48 5.64 -6.91
N GLU A 417 -19.60 4.66 -6.85
CA GLU A 417 -18.55 4.57 -5.83
C GLU A 417 -17.53 5.71 -5.99
N PHE A 418 -17.06 5.99 -7.21
CA PHE A 418 -16.17 7.13 -7.47
C PHE A 418 -16.79 8.46 -7.03
N GLN A 419 -18.09 8.64 -7.27
CA GLN A 419 -18.78 9.85 -6.85
C GLN A 419 -18.98 9.92 -5.33
N GLU A 420 -19.36 8.81 -4.68
CA GLU A 420 -19.64 8.79 -3.25
C GLU A 420 -18.36 8.98 -2.42
N ILE A 421 -17.31 8.22 -2.75
CA ILE A 421 -16.07 8.17 -1.97
C ILE A 421 -15.12 9.33 -2.33
N TYR A 422 -14.85 9.54 -3.63
CA TYR A 422 -13.80 10.46 -4.09
C TYR A 422 -14.35 11.77 -4.68
N LYS A 423 -15.68 11.90 -4.83
CA LYS A 423 -16.34 13.04 -5.47
C LYS A 423 -15.91 13.20 -6.95
N LEU A 424 -15.56 12.11 -7.61
CA LEU A 424 -15.12 12.08 -8.99
C LEU A 424 -16.25 11.64 -9.93
N ASP A 425 -16.49 12.43 -10.95
CA ASP A 425 -17.41 12.08 -12.06
C ASP A 425 -16.69 11.24 -13.11
N VAL A 426 -17.42 10.33 -13.74
CA VAL A 426 -16.93 9.54 -14.88
C VAL A 426 -17.48 10.07 -16.19
N VAL A 427 -16.60 10.39 -17.13
CA VAL A 427 -16.95 10.82 -18.48
C VAL A 427 -16.44 9.77 -19.47
N GLU A 428 -17.37 9.13 -20.19
CA GLU A 428 -17.05 8.17 -21.24
C GLU A 428 -16.61 8.91 -22.52
N ILE A 429 -15.37 8.70 -22.95
CA ILE A 429 -14.78 9.32 -24.14
C ILE A 429 -14.96 8.37 -25.32
N PRO A 430 -15.46 8.85 -26.50
CA PRO A 430 -15.59 8.02 -27.67
C PRO A 430 -14.23 7.55 -28.20
N THR A 431 -14.19 6.37 -28.80
CA THR A 431 -12.96 5.83 -29.41
C THR A 431 -12.60 6.61 -30.70
N ASN A 432 -11.30 6.73 -30.98
CA ASN A 432 -10.83 7.39 -32.22
C ASN A 432 -11.31 6.69 -33.49
N LYS A 433 -11.31 5.34 -33.47
CA LYS A 433 -11.89 4.52 -34.55
C LYS A 433 -13.00 3.63 -33.97
N PRO A 434 -14.04 3.30 -34.76
CA PRO A 434 -15.10 2.39 -34.32
C PRO A 434 -14.53 1.03 -33.86
N VAL A 435 -15.07 0.49 -32.78
CA VAL A 435 -14.71 -0.85 -32.28
C VAL A 435 -15.29 -1.90 -33.22
N GLN A 436 -14.44 -2.77 -33.77
CA GLN A 436 -14.83 -3.89 -34.65
C GLN A 436 -14.87 -5.25 -33.95
N ARG A 437 -14.51 -5.30 -32.61
CA ARG A 437 -14.55 -6.54 -31.85
C ARG A 437 -15.99 -7.07 -31.74
N ILE A 438 -16.10 -8.40 -31.87
CA ILE A 438 -17.36 -9.14 -31.72
C ILE A 438 -17.33 -9.83 -30.35
N ASP A 439 -18.23 -9.44 -29.45
CA ASP A 439 -18.41 -10.09 -28.15
C ASP A 439 -19.49 -11.16 -28.28
N LEU A 440 -19.10 -12.46 -28.27
CA LEU A 440 -20.00 -13.59 -28.40
C LEU A 440 -20.71 -13.86 -27.06
N PRO A 441 -21.94 -14.45 -27.09
CA PRO A 441 -22.62 -14.88 -25.87
C PRO A 441 -21.81 -15.90 -25.08
N ASP A 442 -22.00 -15.88 -23.75
CA ASP A 442 -21.36 -16.85 -22.86
C ASP A 442 -21.91 -18.26 -23.13
N SER A 443 -21.04 -19.28 -23.09
CA SER A 443 -21.40 -20.68 -23.14
C SER A 443 -21.29 -21.28 -21.74
N VAL A 444 -22.40 -21.81 -21.21
CA VAL A 444 -22.48 -22.36 -19.87
C VAL A 444 -22.58 -23.87 -19.90
N PHE A 445 -21.77 -24.56 -19.11
CA PHE A 445 -21.67 -26.00 -19.00
C PHE A 445 -22.08 -26.48 -17.62
N LYS A 446 -22.51 -27.73 -17.52
CA LYS A 446 -22.87 -28.35 -16.25
C LYS A 446 -21.62 -28.62 -15.39
N THR A 447 -20.52 -29.08 -16.00
CA THR A 447 -19.30 -29.44 -15.28
C THR A 447 -18.06 -28.67 -15.76
N GLU A 448 -17.07 -28.51 -14.89
CA GLU A 448 -15.77 -27.89 -15.23
C GLU A 448 -15.03 -28.69 -16.31
N LYS A 449 -15.11 -30.02 -16.28
CA LYS A 449 -14.48 -30.89 -17.28
C LYS A 449 -15.08 -30.66 -18.68
N GLY A 450 -16.40 -30.53 -18.78
CA GLY A 450 -17.10 -30.23 -20.02
C GLY A 450 -16.68 -28.86 -20.56
N LYS A 451 -16.61 -27.86 -19.68
CA LYS A 451 -16.13 -26.52 -19.99
C LYS A 451 -14.72 -26.54 -20.58
N PHE A 452 -13.74 -27.14 -19.88
CA PHE A 452 -12.34 -27.15 -20.34
C PHE A 452 -12.14 -27.93 -21.62
N LYS A 453 -12.88 -29.03 -21.85
CA LYS A 453 -12.86 -29.74 -23.13
C LYS A 453 -13.23 -28.81 -24.29
N ASN A 454 -14.34 -28.08 -24.14
CA ASN A 454 -14.81 -27.14 -25.18
C ASN A 454 -13.88 -25.93 -25.36
N VAL A 455 -13.28 -25.40 -24.28
CA VAL A 455 -12.23 -24.36 -24.36
C VAL A 455 -11.08 -24.82 -25.21
N ILE A 456 -10.57 -26.05 -24.98
CA ILE A 456 -9.45 -26.59 -25.75
C ILE A 456 -9.80 -26.81 -27.21
N ASP A 457 -10.98 -27.37 -27.49
CA ASP A 457 -11.45 -27.58 -28.87
C ASP A 457 -11.55 -26.21 -29.60
N GLN A 458 -12.02 -25.16 -28.93
CA GLN A 458 -12.07 -23.81 -29.50
C GLN A 458 -10.68 -23.19 -29.72
N VAL A 459 -9.72 -23.44 -28.80
CA VAL A 459 -8.32 -22.99 -28.95
C VAL A 459 -7.68 -23.68 -30.14
N VAL A 460 -7.89 -24.99 -30.31
CA VAL A 460 -7.38 -25.76 -31.46
C VAL A 460 -7.93 -25.21 -32.78
N GLU A 461 -9.24 -25.00 -32.86
CA GLU A 461 -9.91 -24.45 -34.04
C GLU A 461 -9.34 -23.08 -34.44
N ALA A 462 -9.18 -22.17 -33.47
CA ALA A 462 -8.64 -20.85 -33.72
C ALA A 462 -7.14 -20.91 -34.13
N HIS A 463 -6.34 -21.77 -33.49
CA HIS A 463 -4.94 -21.98 -33.81
C HIS A 463 -4.75 -22.52 -35.24
N GLU A 464 -5.57 -23.47 -35.69
CA GLU A 464 -5.55 -24.01 -37.04
C GLU A 464 -5.89 -22.94 -38.09
N LYS A 465 -6.73 -21.97 -37.75
CA LYS A 465 -7.02 -20.81 -38.58
C LYS A 465 -5.90 -19.75 -38.59
N GLY A 466 -4.87 -19.92 -37.78
CA GLY A 466 -3.82 -18.92 -37.60
C GLY A 466 -4.24 -17.75 -36.68
N GLN A 467 -5.42 -17.80 -36.08
CA GLN A 467 -5.90 -16.75 -35.17
C GLN A 467 -5.16 -16.85 -33.82
N PRO A 468 -4.55 -15.75 -33.30
CA PRO A 468 -3.95 -15.75 -31.96
C PRO A 468 -5.04 -15.82 -30.88
N VAL A 469 -4.76 -16.59 -29.82
CA VAL A 469 -5.69 -16.83 -28.71
C VAL A 469 -5.05 -16.44 -27.39
N LEU A 470 -5.79 -15.65 -26.60
CA LEU A 470 -5.47 -15.37 -25.20
C LEU A 470 -6.55 -15.99 -24.31
N VAL A 471 -6.15 -16.97 -23.50
CA VAL A 471 -7.04 -17.65 -22.56
C VAL A 471 -6.83 -17.03 -21.17
N GLY A 472 -7.87 -16.40 -20.64
CA GLY A 472 -7.89 -15.85 -19.28
C GLY A 472 -8.38 -16.88 -18.25
N THR A 473 -7.61 -17.10 -17.17
CA THR A 473 -7.98 -17.96 -16.03
C THR A 473 -7.91 -17.17 -14.73
N ILE A 474 -8.66 -17.57 -13.70
CA ILE A 474 -8.68 -16.85 -12.41
C ILE A 474 -7.61 -17.38 -11.42
N SER A 475 -7.09 -18.59 -11.58
CA SER A 475 -6.09 -19.16 -10.68
C SER A 475 -4.89 -19.75 -11.40
N ILE A 476 -3.78 -19.87 -10.67
CA ILE A 476 -2.54 -20.50 -11.14
C ILE A 476 -2.81 -21.99 -11.45
N GLU A 477 -3.55 -22.66 -10.57
CA GLU A 477 -3.89 -24.10 -10.68
C GLU A 477 -4.64 -24.37 -11.99
N LYS A 478 -5.70 -23.61 -12.28
CA LYS A 478 -6.49 -23.75 -13.52
C LYS A 478 -5.65 -23.46 -14.77
N SER A 479 -4.72 -22.51 -14.70
CA SER A 479 -3.79 -22.21 -15.81
C SER A 479 -2.85 -23.39 -16.09
N GLU A 480 -2.35 -24.04 -15.03
CA GLU A 480 -1.49 -25.22 -15.16
C GLU A 480 -2.25 -26.45 -15.67
N GLU A 481 -3.50 -26.64 -15.25
CA GLU A 481 -4.35 -27.72 -15.74
C GLU A 481 -4.63 -27.58 -17.25
N LEU A 482 -5.08 -26.39 -17.67
CA LEU A 482 -5.26 -26.06 -19.09
C LEU A 482 -3.98 -26.27 -19.90
N SER A 483 -2.82 -25.87 -19.36
CA SER A 483 -1.53 -26.07 -19.99
C SER A 483 -1.23 -27.57 -20.18
N LYS A 484 -1.50 -28.42 -19.19
CA LYS A 484 -1.34 -29.86 -19.29
C LYS A 484 -2.23 -30.47 -20.39
N MET A 485 -3.47 -29.97 -20.49
CA MET A 485 -4.43 -30.44 -21.49
C MET A 485 -4.02 -30.00 -22.92
N LEU A 486 -3.57 -28.75 -23.13
CA LEU A 486 -3.07 -28.27 -24.44
C LEU A 486 -1.80 -29.00 -24.89
N LYS A 487 -0.88 -29.31 -23.94
CA LYS A 487 0.30 -30.13 -24.22
C LYS A 487 -0.07 -31.53 -24.74
N LYS A 488 -1.12 -32.14 -24.16
CA LYS A 488 -1.62 -33.45 -24.64
C LYS A 488 -2.19 -33.38 -26.08
N ARG A 489 -2.71 -32.21 -26.50
CA ARG A 489 -3.17 -31.96 -27.87
C ARG A 489 -2.05 -31.50 -28.84
N GLY A 490 -0.80 -31.36 -28.33
CA GLY A 490 0.35 -30.94 -29.13
C GLY A 490 0.40 -29.46 -29.49
N ILE A 491 -0.41 -28.60 -28.86
CA ILE A 491 -0.43 -27.16 -29.11
C ILE A 491 0.71 -26.49 -28.33
N LYS A 492 1.57 -25.77 -29.05
CA LYS A 492 2.58 -24.89 -28.45
C LYS A 492 1.91 -23.67 -27.84
N HIS A 493 2.17 -23.40 -26.57
CA HIS A 493 1.56 -22.27 -25.88
C HIS A 493 2.51 -21.73 -24.81
N ASN A 494 2.28 -20.49 -24.43
CA ASN A 494 2.92 -19.81 -23.31
C ASN A 494 1.96 -19.76 -22.13
N VAL A 495 2.50 -19.91 -20.91
CA VAL A 495 1.75 -19.75 -19.67
C VAL A 495 2.31 -18.54 -18.93
N LEU A 496 1.44 -17.64 -18.56
CA LEU A 496 1.75 -16.42 -17.85
C LEU A 496 1.02 -16.44 -16.52
N ASN A 497 1.77 -16.66 -15.46
CA ASN A 497 1.29 -16.64 -14.07
C ASN A 497 2.34 -15.99 -13.16
N ALA A 498 2.03 -15.82 -11.89
CA ALA A 498 2.90 -15.16 -10.91
C ALA A 498 4.30 -15.78 -10.77
N LYS A 499 4.46 -17.07 -11.12
CA LYS A 499 5.76 -17.77 -11.07
C LYS A 499 6.72 -17.32 -12.19
N GLN A 500 6.25 -16.59 -13.23
CA GLN A 500 7.05 -16.14 -14.39
C GLN A 500 7.02 -14.63 -14.60
N HIS A 501 6.91 -13.88 -13.53
CA HIS A 501 6.70 -12.43 -13.52
C HIS A 501 7.75 -11.62 -14.33
N GLU A 502 9.03 -12.03 -14.29
CA GLU A 502 10.12 -11.30 -14.98
C GLU A 502 9.99 -11.30 -16.51
N LYS A 503 9.30 -12.30 -17.08
CA LYS A 503 9.07 -12.44 -18.53
C LYS A 503 7.66 -12.02 -18.97
N GLU A 504 6.86 -11.50 -18.08
CA GLU A 504 5.46 -11.18 -18.31
C GLU A 504 5.27 -10.27 -19.53
N ALA A 505 5.96 -9.12 -19.53
CA ALA A 505 5.83 -8.13 -20.60
C ALA A 505 6.26 -8.69 -21.97
N GLU A 506 7.31 -9.53 -22.00
CA GLU A 506 7.81 -10.17 -23.23
C GLU A 506 6.79 -11.17 -23.81
N ILE A 507 6.22 -12.03 -22.95
CA ILE A 507 5.24 -13.06 -23.37
C ILE A 507 3.97 -12.39 -23.88
N VAL A 508 3.45 -11.37 -23.17
CA VAL A 508 2.22 -10.65 -23.56
C VAL A 508 2.43 -9.90 -24.87
N ALA A 509 3.56 -9.24 -25.04
CA ALA A 509 3.88 -8.51 -26.26
C ALA A 509 3.88 -9.41 -27.52
N GLN A 510 4.18 -10.71 -27.37
CA GLN A 510 4.19 -11.69 -28.46
C GLN A 510 2.87 -12.47 -28.60
N ALA A 511 1.90 -12.25 -27.72
CA ALA A 511 0.61 -12.95 -27.74
C ALA A 511 -0.23 -12.66 -29.02
N GLY A 512 0.08 -11.57 -29.73
CA GLY A 512 -0.59 -11.19 -30.99
C GLY A 512 -0.01 -11.82 -32.26
N LYS A 513 0.98 -12.72 -32.19
CA LYS A 513 1.56 -13.40 -33.35
C LYS A 513 0.60 -14.40 -33.99
N LEU A 514 0.80 -14.69 -35.28
CA LEU A 514 -0.01 -15.64 -36.03
C LEU A 514 -0.06 -17.01 -35.33
N GLY A 515 -1.26 -17.48 -34.98
CA GLY A 515 -1.48 -18.76 -34.31
C GLY A 515 -0.89 -18.87 -32.91
N ALA A 516 -0.48 -17.78 -32.26
CA ALA A 516 0.03 -17.82 -30.90
C ALA A 516 -1.09 -18.20 -29.89
N VAL A 517 -0.75 -19.06 -28.91
CA VAL A 517 -1.66 -19.41 -27.82
C VAL A 517 -0.99 -19.02 -26.51
N THR A 518 -1.67 -18.19 -25.74
CA THR A 518 -1.19 -17.71 -24.44
C THR A 518 -2.27 -17.95 -23.39
N ILE A 519 -1.91 -18.61 -22.28
CA ILE A 519 -2.74 -18.72 -21.08
C ILE A 519 -2.25 -17.67 -20.11
N ALA A 520 -3.11 -16.82 -19.60
CA ALA A 520 -2.77 -15.78 -18.64
C ALA A 520 -3.70 -15.86 -17.42
N THR A 521 -3.10 -15.84 -16.22
CA THR A 521 -3.89 -15.67 -15.01
C THR A 521 -4.30 -14.21 -14.88
N ASN A 522 -5.54 -14.01 -14.53
CA ASN A 522 -6.21 -12.77 -14.19
C ASN A 522 -5.69 -11.52 -14.94
N MET A 523 -5.07 -10.58 -14.27
CA MET A 523 -4.60 -9.32 -14.84
C MET A 523 -3.17 -9.35 -15.38
N ALA A 524 -2.57 -10.53 -15.58
CA ALA A 524 -1.23 -10.62 -16.14
C ALA A 524 -1.12 -9.86 -17.47
N GLY A 525 -0.12 -9.00 -17.58
CA GLY A 525 0.08 -8.10 -18.74
C GLY A 525 -0.78 -6.84 -18.76
N ARG A 526 -1.39 -6.43 -17.65
CA ARG A 526 -2.05 -5.11 -17.53
C ARG A 526 -1.04 -3.98 -17.81
N GLY A 527 -1.45 -2.97 -18.55
CA GLY A 527 -0.57 -1.87 -18.98
C GLY A 527 0.36 -2.21 -20.16
N THR A 528 0.33 -3.47 -20.66
CA THR A 528 1.07 -3.87 -21.84
C THR A 528 0.12 -4.09 -23.03
N ASP A 529 0.43 -3.46 -24.16
CA ASP A 529 -0.39 -3.59 -25.37
C ASP A 529 -0.05 -4.88 -26.14
N ILE A 530 -1.10 -5.60 -26.57
CA ILE A 530 -0.97 -6.75 -27.49
C ILE A 530 -1.13 -6.21 -28.91
N ILE A 531 -0.03 -6.20 -29.66
CA ILE A 531 0.02 -5.75 -31.05
C ILE A 531 -0.14 -6.95 -31.96
N LEU A 532 -1.05 -6.85 -32.96
CA LEU A 532 -1.24 -7.92 -33.93
C LEU A 532 0.03 -8.10 -34.78
N GLY A 533 0.46 -9.36 -34.96
CA GLY A 533 1.73 -9.72 -35.59
C GLY A 533 2.94 -9.77 -34.65
N GLY A 534 2.79 -9.29 -33.40
CA GLY A 534 3.85 -9.25 -32.39
C GLY A 534 4.43 -7.87 -32.14
N ASN A 535 5.42 -7.77 -31.28
CA ASN A 535 6.07 -6.52 -30.90
C ASN A 535 7.53 -6.49 -31.38
N ALA A 536 7.85 -5.55 -32.28
CA ALA A 536 9.18 -5.39 -32.89
C ALA A 536 10.26 -5.04 -31.85
N GLU A 537 9.92 -4.22 -30.84
CA GLU A 537 10.83 -3.81 -29.78
C GLU A 537 11.36 -5.01 -28.99
N PHE A 538 10.45 -5.90 -28.54
CA PHE A 538 10.86 -7.10 -27.81
C PHE A 538 11.65 -8.08 -28.68
N MET A 539 11.35 -8.16 -29.99
CA MET A 539 12.13 -8.96 -30.93
C MET A 539 13.54 -8.39 -31.11
N ALA A 540 13.67 -7.07 -31.16
CA ALA A 540 14.96 -6.37 -31.22
C ALA A 540 15.79 -6.65 -29.96
N LYS A 541 15.21 -6.46 -28.77
CA LYS A 541 15.86 -6.77 -27.48
C LYS A 541 16.32 -8.23 -27.37
N ALA A 542 15.46 -9.17 -27.75
CA ALA A 542 15.82 -10.59 -27.78
C ALA A 542 16.98 -10.90 -28.74
N SER A 543 17.06 -10.19 -29.87
CA SER A 543 18.16 -10.35 -30.83
C SER A 543 19.45 -9.72 -30.31
N MET A 544 19.39 -8.58 -29.61
CA MET A 544 20.55 -7.98 -28.95
C MET A 544 21.13 -8.90 -27.88
N ARG A 545 20.28 -9.56 -27.07
CA ARG A 545 20.73 -10.59 -26.10
C ARG A 545 21.49 -11.73 -26.79
N LYS A 546 21.00 -12.20 -27.95
CA LYS A 546 21.70 -13.22 -28.75
C LYS A 546 23.01 -12.70 -29.34
N GLN A 547 23.16 -11.44 -29.58
CA GLN A 547 24.39 -10.79 -30.06
C GLN A 547 25.38 -10.51 -28.92
N GLY A 548 25.02 -10.79 -27.65
CA GLY A 548 25.91 -10.69 -26.49
C GLY A 548 25.89 -9.35 -25.79
N PHE A 549 24.88 -8.47 -26.05
CA PHE A 549 24.66 -7.27 -25.23
C PHE A 549 24.20 -7.65 -23.83
N THR A 550 24.69 -6.94 -22.83
CA THR A 550 24.24 -7.12 -21.45
C THR A 550 22.81 -6.60 -21.25
N ASP A 551 22.09 -7.12 -20.27
CA ASP A 551 20.72 -6.67 -20.02
C ASP A 551 20.65 -5.17 -19.68
N GLU A 552 21.65 -4.63 -19.01
CA GLU A 552 21.79 -3.20 -18.73
C GLU A 552 21.89 -2.37 -20.01
N LEU A 553 22.73 -2.77 -20.96
CA LEU A 553 22.85 -2.09 -22.26
C LEU A 553 21.59 -2.22 -23.12
N ILE A 554 20.86 -3.31 -22.98
CA ILE A 554 19.58 -3.54 -23.67
C ILE A 554 18.50 -2.63 -23.09
N GLU A 555 18.46 -2.45 -21.78
CA GLU A 555 17.57 -1.48 -21.15
C GLU A 555 17.90 -0.04 -21.57
N GLU A 556 19.18 0.32 -21.54
CA GLU A 556 19.68 1.65 -21.97
C GLU A 556 19.51 1.88 -23.48
N SER A 557 19.40 0.82 -24.31
CA SER A 557 19.16 0.96 -25.75
C SER A 557 17.78 1.55 -26.06
N THR A 558 16.80 1.33 -25.19
CA THR A 558 15.47 1.96 -25.28
C THR A 558 15.34 3.20 -24.40
N GLY A 559 16.33 3.46 -23.53
CA GLY A 559 16.45 4.66 -22.73
C GLY A 559 16.63 5.90 -23.62
N HIS A 560 16.09 7.01 -23.13
CA HIS A 560 16.07 8.26 -23.91
C HIS A 560 16.83 9.39 -23.21
N ALA A 561 17.56 9.07 -22.14
CA ALA A 561 18.46 10.01 -21.49
C ALA A 561 19.57 10.43 -22.46
N GLU A 562 19.98 11.70 -22.44
CA GLU A 562 21.15 12.15 -23.16
C GLU A 562 22.39 11.49 -22.54
N THR A 563 23.22 10.88 -23.37
CA THR A 563 24.43 10.18 -22.93
C THR A 563 25.54 10.34 -23.96
N ASP A 564 26.76 10.52 -23.48
CA ASP A 564 27.99 10.54 -24.31
C ASP A 564 28.70 9.16 -24.30
N ASN A 565 28.09 8.14 -23.67
CA ASN A 565 28.67 6.78 -23.62
C ASN A 565 28.53 6.10 -24.98
N GLU A 566 29.66 5.82 -25.62
CA GLU A 566 29.73 5.21 -26.95
C GLU A 566 29.09 3.80 -27.00
N GLU A 567 29.15 3.03 -25.91
CA GLU A 567 28.52 1.69 -25.82
C GLU A 567 26.99 1.80 -25.84
N ILE A 568 26.44 2.76 -25.09
CA ILE A 568 24.99 3.00 -25.08
C ILE A 568 24.52 3.53 -26.44
N LEU A 569 25.26 4.47 -27.04
CA LEU A 569 24.95 4.98 -28.39
C LEU A 569 24.97 3.90 -29.45
N ASN A 570 25.95 2.98 -29.41
CA ASN A 570 26.00 1.83 -30.29
C ASN A 570 24.85 0.86 -30.06
N ALA A 571 24.49 0.59 -28.79
CA ALA A 571 23.34 -0.22 -28.43
C ALA A 571 22.03 0.37 -28.97
N ARG A 572 21.83 1.70 -28.84
CA ARG A 572 20.67 2.41 -29.40
C ARG A 572 20.59 2.29 -30.93
N LYS A 573 21.70 2.49 -31.61
CA LYS A 573 21.75 2.37 -33.07
C LYS A 573 21.42 0.93 -33.52
N THR A 574 22.00 -0.06 -32.88
CA THR A 574 21.73 -1.48 -33.17
C THR A 574 20.26 -1.82 -32.90
N PHE A 575 19.70 -1.28 -31.81
CA PHE A 575 18.29 -1.44 -31.48
C PHE A 575 17.39 -0.84 -32.57
N ASP A 576 17.66 0.41 -33.01
CA ASP A 576 16.87 1.10 -34.03
C ASP A 576 16.87 0.37 -35.36
N GLU A 577 18.03 -0.15 -35.79
CA GLU A 577 18.18 -0.95 -37.00
C GLU A 577 17.36 -2.25 -36.93
N LEU A 578 17.47 -2.98 -35.81
CA LEU A 578 16.72 -4.22 -35.58
C LEU A 578 15.23 -3.96 -35.45
N ASN A 579 14.84 -2.91 -34.71
CA ASN A 579 13.44 -2.56 -34.51
C ASN A 579 12.76 -2.15 -35.82
N SER A 580 13.44 -1.38 -36.66
CA SER A 580 12.94 -1.02 -38.00
C SER A 580 12.77 -2.24 -38.90
N LYS A 581 13.73 -3.14 -38.90
CA LYS A 581 13.66 -4.41 -39.63
C LYS A 581 12.45 -5.26 -39.16
N TYR A 582 12.29 -5.45 -37.85
CA TYR A 582 11.19 -6.24 -37.32
C TYR A 582 9.81 -5.55 -37.50
N LYS A 583 9.73 -4.24 -37.51
CA LYS A 583 8.50 -3.54 -37.87
C LYS A 583 8.01 -3.85 -39.29
N GLU A 584 8.90 -3.98 -40.23
CA GLU A 584 8.56 -4.38 -41.59
C GLU A 584 8.09 -5.85 -41.68
N GLU A 585 8.80 -6.76 -41.00
CA GLU A 585 8.44 -8.19 -40.96
C GLU A 585 7.07 -8.40 -40.31
N ILE A 586 6.79 -7.70 -39.19
CA ILE A 586 5.51 -7.78 -38.45
C ILE A 586 4.33 -7.27 -39.29
N LYS A 587 4.55 -6.32 -40.17
CA LYS A 587 3.45 -5.71 -40.97
C LYS A 587 2.70 -6.73 -41.84
N GLU A 588 3.42 -7.65 -42.47
CA GLU A 588 2.82 -8.74 -43.25
C GLU A 588 2.09 -9.76 -42.36
N GLU A 589 2.70 -10.09 -41.20
CA GLU A 589 2.11 -11.02 -40.24
C GLU A 589 0.84 -10.43 -39.60
N ALA A 590 0.86 -9.15 -39.26
CA ALA A 590 -0.29 -8.44 -38.71
C ALA A 590 -1.52 -8.45 -39.68
N GLU A 591 -1.27 -8.34 -40.98
CA GLU A 591 -2.34 -8.40 -41.97
C GLU A 591 -2.99 -9.78 -42.04
N LYS A 592 -2.17 -10.85 -42.02
CA LYS A 592 -2.66 -12.23 -41.93
C LYS A 592 -3.48 -12.49 -40.67
N VAL A 593 -3.05 -11.91 -39.53
CA VAL A 593 -3.78 -12.01 -38.27
C VAL A 593 -5.11 -11.26 -38.34
N ARG A 594 -5.15 -10.08 -38.99
CA ARG A 594 -6.44 -9.34 -39.24
C ARG A 594 -7.38 -10.14 -40.09
N GLU A 595 -6.89 -10.77 -41.16
CA GLU A 595 -7.69 -11.64 -42.05
C GLU A 595 -8.22 -12.88 -41.28
N ALA A 596 -7.44 -13.42 -40.33
CA ALA A 596 -7.85 -14.53 -39.46
C ALA A 596 -8.89 -14.13 -38.40
N GLY A 597 -9.26 -12.84 -38.29
CA GLY A 597 -10.24 -12.31 -37.36
C GLY A 597 -9.67 -11.61 -36.14
N GLY A 598 -8.36 -11.32 -36.10
CA GLY A 598 -7.67 -10.64 -34.99
C GLY A 598 -7.52 -11.49 -33.76
N LEU A 599 -7.24 -10.87 -32.60
CA LEU A 599 -7.02 -11.58 -31.33
C LEU A 599 -8.35 -12.15 -30.80
N TYR A 600 -8.33 -13.43 -30.42
CA TYR A 600 -9.43 -14.13 -29.79
C TYR A 600 -9.21 -14.21 -28.28
N ILE A 601 -10.11 -13.62 -27.49
CA ILE A 601 -10.12 -13.68 -26.04
C ILE A 601 -11.07 -14.79 -25.58
N ILE A 602 -10.56 -15.74 -24.83
CA ILE A 602 -11.33 -16.80 -24.17
C ILE A 602 -11.25 -16.59 -22.67
N GLY A 603 -12.37 -16.25 -22.02
CA GLY A 603 -12.48 -16.27 -20.56
C GLY A 603 -12.97 -17.65 -20.09
N THR A 604 -12.28 -18.26 -19.14
CA THR A 604 -12.67 -19.58 -18.60
C THR A 604 -13.64 -19.47 -17.43
N GLU A 605 -13.79 -18.30 -16.85
CA GLU A 605 -14.71 -17.98 -15.75
C GLU A 605 -15.04 -16.48 -15.78
N ARG A 606 -16.15 -16.09 -15.12
CA ARG A 606 -16.44 -14.71 -14.81
C ARG A 606 -15.73 -14.30 -13.52
N HIS A 607 -15.21 -13.08 -13.52
CA HIS A 607 -14.58 -12.49 -12.36
C HIS A 607 -15.61 -11.94 -11.36
N GLU A 608 -15.18 -11.58 -10.17
CA GLU A 608 -16.04 -10.96 -9.15
C GLU A 608 -16.65 -9.62 -9.60
N SER A 609 -16.01 -8.92 -10.55
CA SER A 609 -16.50 -7.66 -11.09
C SER A 609 -16.59 -7.70 -12.61
N ARG A 610 -17.70 -7.18 -13.16
CA ARG A 610 -17.93 -6.98 -14.60
C ARG A 610 -16.83 -6.12 -15.24
N ARG A 611 -16.25 -5.24 -14.46
CA ARG A 611 -15.15 -4.37 -14.86
C ARG A 611 -13.91 -5.18 -15.30
N ILE A 612 -13.53 -6.20 -14.55
CA ILE A 612 -12.40 -7.08 -14.85
C ILE A 612 -12.67 -7.87 -16.14
N ASP A 613 -13.89 -8.38 -16.32
CA ASP A 613 -14.30 -9.04 -17.54
C ASP A 613 -14.18 -8.10 -18.76
N ASN A 614 -14.59 -6.84 -18.61
CA ASN A 614 -14.47 -5.83 -19.66
C ASN A 614 -13.01 -5.47 -19.97
N GLN A 615 -12.14 -5.46 -18.98
CA GLN A 615 -10.70 -5.28 -19.18
C GLN A 615 -10.08 -6.45 -19.97
N LEU A 616 -10.49 -7.69 -19.67
CA LEU A 616 -10.05 -8.86 -20.41
C LEU A 616 -10.54 -8.78 -21.88
N LYS A 617 -11.84 -8.51 -22.12
CA LYS A 617 -12.38 -8.29 -23.47
C LYS A 617 -11.64 -7.16 -24.20
N GLY A 618 -11.32 -6.07 -23.50
CA GLY A 618 -10.64 -4.88 -24.02
C GLY A 618 -9.21 -5.10 -24.51
N ARG A 619 -8.64 -6.31 -24.32
CA ARG A 619 -7.35 -6.66 -24.89
C ARG A 619 -7.40 -6.89 -26.38
N ALA A 620 -8.56 -7.20 -26.95
CA ALA A 620 -8.81 -7.33 -28.38
C ALA A 620 -9.59 -6.15 -28.96
N GLY A 621 -9.51 -5.92 -30.25
CA GLY A 621 -10.28 -4.90 -30.99
C GLY A 621 -9.80 -3.47 -30.72
N ARG A 622 -8.49 -3.23 -30.63
CA ARG A 622 -7.88 -1.91 -30.37
C ARG A 622 -7.71 -1.13 -31.67
N GLN A 623 -7.94 0.20 -31.63
CA GLN A 623 -7.73 1.12 -32.74
C GLN A 623 -8.39 0.68 -34.07
N GLY A 624 -9.57 0.01 -33.96
CA GLY A 624 -10.33 -0.47 -35.10
C GLY A 624 -9.84 -1.79 -35.69
N ASP A 625 -8.92 -2.52 -35.02
CA ASP A 625 -8.57 -3.89 -35.38
C ASP A 625 -9.74 -4.86 -35.10
N PRO A 626 -9.91 -5.93 -35.90
CA PRO A 626 -10.85 -6.99 -35.58
C PRO A 626 -10.46 -7.75 -34.33
N GLY A 627 -11.41 -8.43 -33.70
CA GLY A 627 -11.19 -9.28 -32.54
C GLY A 627 -12.48 -9.99 -32.15
N VAL A 628 -12.33 -11.03 -31.31
CA VAL A 628 -13.45 -11.82 -30.81
C VAL A 628 -13.27 -12.02 -29.31
N SER A 629 -14.35 -12.02 -28.56
CA SER A 629 -14.32 -12.45 -27.15
C SER A 629 -15.44 -13.42 -26.84
N LYS A 630 -15.17 -14.44 -25.99
CA LYS A 630 -16.17 -15.39 -25.50
C LYS A 630 -15.80 -15.90 -24.11
N PHE A 631 -16.83 -16.05 -23.25
CA PHE A 631 -16.66 -16.71 -21.96
C PHE A 631 -17.25 -18.12 -21.96
N PHE A 632 -16.53 -19.04 -21.31
CA PHE A 632 -16.90 -20.42 -21.09
C PHE A 632 -17.05 -20.62 -19.59
N LEU A 633 -18.23 -20.95 -19.11
CA LEU A 633 -18.60 -20.95 -17.70
C LEU A 633 -19.11 -22.34 -17.28
N SER A 634 -18.98 -22.67 -16.00
CA SER A 634 -19.55 -23.88 -15.42
C SER A 634 -20.41 -23.54 -14.20
N THR A 635 -21.41 -24.38 -13.90
CA THR A 635 -22.15 -24.27 -12.64
C THR A 635 -21.30 -24.60 -11.40
N GLU A 636 -20.15 -25.25 -11.62
CA GLU A 636 -19.19 -25.57 -10.58
C GLU A 636 -18.18 -24.42 -10.31
N ASP A 637 -18.16 -23.37 -11.18
CA ASP A 637 -17.30 -22.20 -10.97
C ASP A 637 -17.68 -21.48 -9.66
N ASP A 638 -16.69 -20.97 -8.92
CA ASP A 638 -16.89 -20.38 -7.59
C ASP A 638 -17.96 -19.28 -7.54
N LEU A 639 -17.98 -18.41 -8.55
CA LEU A 639 -19.01 -17.37 -8.66
C LEU A 639 -20.42 -17.98 -8.73
N MET A 640 -20.58 -19.05 -9.50
CA MET A 640 -21.87 -19.73 -9.67
C MET A 640 -22.23 -20.57 -8.45
N ARG A 641 -21.25 -21.26 -7.85
CA ARG A 641 -21.43 -22.07 -6.65
C ARG A 641 -21.84 -21.22 -5.45
N LEU A 642 -21.16 -20.08 -5.23
CA LEU A 642 -21.37 -19.24 -4.04
C LEU A 642 -22.54 -18.27 -4.17
N PHE A 643 -22.85 -17.78 -5.36
CA PHE A 643 -23.81 -16.69 -5.59
C PHE A 643 -24.91 -17.02 -6.59
N GLY A 644 -24.75 -18.06 -7.42
CA GLY A 644 -25.75 -18.50 -8.40
C GLY A 644 -26.96 -19.23 -7.83
N GLY A 645 -26.80 -19.79 -6.64
CA GLY A 645 -27.84 -20.45 -5.83
C GLY A 645 -28.45 -21.70 -6.48
N ASP A 646 -29.33 -22.35 -5.73
CA ASP A 646 -30.06 -23.58 -6.11
C ASP A 646 -30.94 -23.41 -7.36
N ARG A 647 -31.27 -22.15 -7.74
CA ARG A 647 -32.03 -21.86 -8.95
C ARG A 647 -31.33 -22.36 -10.20
N MET A 648 -29.98 -22.24 -10.25
CA MET A 648 -29.22 -22.70 -11.40
C MET A 648 -29.14 -24.23 -11.44
N LYS A 649 -28.90 -24.91 -10.28
CA LYS A 649 -28.94 -26.37 -10.20
C LYS A 649 -30.32 -26.93 -10.65
N MET A 650 -31.42 -26.37 -10.16
CA MET A 650 -32.77 -26.74 -10.59
C MET A 650 -33.02 -26.53 -12.08
N VAL A 651 -32.50 -25.48 -12.67
CA VAL A 651 -32.65 -25.24 -14.11
C VAL A 651 -31.88 -26.28 -14.91
N MET A 652 -30.64 -26.60 -14.50
CA MET A 652 -29.80 -27.60 -15.17
C MET A 652 -30.35 -29.03 -15.04
N GLU A 653 -30.85 -29.40 -13.88
CA GLU A 653 -31.50 -30.71 -13.65
C GLU A 653 -32.78 -30.87 -14.48
N ARG A 654 -33.61 -29.81 -14.59
CA ARG A 654 -34.83 -29.84 -15.40
C ARG A 654 -34.56 -29.92 -16.91
N LEU A 655 -33.42 -29.36 -17.37
CA LEU A 655 -33.06 -29.38 -18.78
C LEU A 655 -32.40 -30.69 -19.23
N ASN A 656 -32.06 -31.61 -18.29
CA ASN A 656 -31.41 -32.90 -18.54
C ASN A 656 -30.23 -32.81 -19.56
N VAL A 657 -29.35 -31.80 -19.36
CA VAL A 657 -28.26 -31.48 -20.30
C VAL A 657 -27.06 -32.39 -20.05
N GLU A 658 -26.44 -32.85 -21.13
CA GLU A 658 -25.15 -33.60 -21.07
C GLU A 658 -24.03 -32.70 -20.57
N ASP A 659 -23.03 -33.26 -19.88
CA ASP A 659 -21.97 -32.51 -19.19
C ASP A 659 -21.13 -31.59 -20.10
N ASP A 660 -20.99 -31.93 -21.38
CA ASP A 660 -20.21 -31.19 -22.38
C ASP A 660 -21.03 -30.41 -23.42
N MET A 661 -22.36 -30.36 -23.24
CA MET A 661 -23.24 -29.60 -24.11
C MET A 661 -23.39 -28.16 -23.62
N PRO A 662 -23.06 -27.13 -24.45
CA PRO A 662 -23.22 -25.74 -24.06
C PRO A 662 -24.70 -25.33 -24.01
N ILE A 663 -25.04 -24.53 -23.03
CA ILE A 663 -26.34 -23.88 -22.93
C ILE A 663 -26.19 -22.40 -23.22
N ASP A 664 -26.75 -21.94 -24.32
CA ASP A 664 -26.74 -20.53 -24.70
C ASP A 664 -28.11 -19.91 -24.36
N ALA A 665 -28.40 -19.74 -23.06
CA ALA A 665 -29.68 -19.18 -22.64
C ALA A 665 -29.53 -17.77 -22.05
N LYS A 666 -30.22 -16.78 -22.60
CA LYS A 666 -30.30 -15.40 -22.06
C LYS A 666 -30.71 -15.35 -20.58
N LEU A 667 -31.50 -16.31 -20.12
CA LEU A 667 -31.89 -16.43 -18.71
C LEU A 667 -30.70 -16.69 -17.80
N ILE A 668 -29.72 -17.48 -18.26
CA ILE A 668 -28.52 -17.83 -17.50
C ILE A 668 -27.59 -16.62 -17.42
N SER A 669 -27.41 -15.89 -18.52
CA SER A 669 -26.63 -14.64 -18.54
C SER A 669 -27.16 -13.61 -17.52
N ASN A 670 -28.48 -13.47 -17.41
CA ASN A 670 -29.10 -12.58 -16.42
C ASN A 670 -28.84 -13.02 -14.98
N ILE A 671 -28.78 -14.31 -14.70
CA ILE A 671 -28.48 -14.83 -13.36
C ILE A 671 -27.00 -14.54 -13.02
N ILE A 672 -26.09 -14.74 -13.96
CA ILE A 672 -24.66 -14.45 -13.81
C ILE A 672 -24.45 -12.96 -13.55
N ASP A 673 -25.02 -12.09 -14.37
CA ASP A 673 -24.92 -10.63 -14.21
C ASP A 673 -25.47 -10.18 -12.85
N SER A 674 -26.60 -10.73 -12.39
CA SER A 674 -27.16 -10.46 -11.07
C SER A 674 -26.27 -10.96 -9.92
N SER A 675 -25.57 -12.09 -10.13
CA SER A 675 -24.63 -12.62 -9.13
C SER A 675 -23.40 -11.73 -9.00
N GLN A 676 -22.83 -11.28 -10.12
CA GLN A 676 -21.73 -10.31 -10.14
C GLN A 676 -22.13 -8.98 -9.48
N GLU A 677 -23.32 -8.46 -9.78
CA GLU A 677 -23.83 -7.22 -9.17
C GLU A 677 -23.95 -7.35 -7.63
N LYS A 678 -24.39 -8.50 -7.12
CA LYS A 678 -24.44 -8.73 -5.68
C LYS A 678 -23.05 -8.72 -5.04
N ILE A 679 -22.05 -9.29 -5.70
CA ILE A 679 -20.67 -9.29 -5.22
C ILE A 679 -20.10 -7.87 -5.27
N GLU A 680 -20.30 -7.14 -6.37
CA GLU A 680 -19.87 -5.75 -6.52
C GLU A 680 -20.44 -4.88 -5.38
N LEU A 681 -21.74 -4.97 -5.11
CA LEU A 681 -22.42 -4.27 -4.01
C LEU A 681 -21.87 -4.65 -2.63
N ARG A 682 -21.61 -5.95 -2.41
CA ARG A 682 -21.01 -6.41 -1.16
C ARG A 682 -19.60 -5.86 -0.97
N ASN A 683 -18.77 -5.93 -2.02
CA ASN A 683 -17.40 -5.43 -1.99
C ASN A 683 -17.37 -3.91 -1.77
N PHE A 684 -18.29 -3.18 -2.38
CA PHE A 684 -18.50 -1.76 -2.12
C PHE A 684 -18.88 -1.51 -0.64
N GLY A 685 -19.81 -2.31 -0.09
CA GLY A 685 -20.15 -2.24 1.34
C GLY A 685 -18.94 -2.41 2.24
N ILE A 686 -18.09 -3.42 1.98
CA ILE A 686 -16.85 -3.66 2.76
C ILE A 686 -15.90 -2.43 2.67
N ARG A 687 -15.67 -1.88 1.47
CA ARG A 687 -14.81 -0.69 1.30
C ARG A 687 -15.38 0.54 2.01
N LYS A 688 -16.71 0.70 1.98
CA LYS A 688 -17.41 1.77 2.69
C LYS A 688 -17.27 1.64 4.20
N ASP A 689 -17.42 0.42 4.74
CA ASP A 689 -17.24 0.16 6.16
C ASP A 689 -15.80 0.46 6.59
N VAL A 690 -14.80 -0.03 5.84
CA VAL A 690 -13.37 0.28 6.10
C VAL A 690 -13.15 1.79 6.15
N LEU A 691 -13.71 2.53 5.18
CA LEU A 691 -13.58 3.98 5.12
C LEU A 691 -14.26 4.67 6.32
N GLN A 692 -15.45 4.24 6.72
CA GLN A 692 -16.18 4.86 7.83
C GLN A 692 -15.42 4.76 9.16
N TYR A 693 -14.77 3.62 9.41
CA TYR A 693 -13.90 3.45 10.58
C TYR A 693 -12.60 4.26 10.44
N ASP A 694 -11.96 4.25 9.27
CA ASP A 694 -10.72 5.02 9.05
C ASP A 694 -10.97 6.55 9.03
N ASP A 695 -12.16 7.02 8.66
CA ASP A 695 -12.50 8.45 8.70
C ASP A 695 -12.45 9.01 10.13
N VAL A 696 -12.76 8.20 11.16
CA VAL A 696 -12.60 8.58 12.56
C VAL A 696 -11.12 8.78 12.89
N LEU A 697 -10.31 7.76 12.59
CA LEU A 697 -8.86 7.82 12.80
C LEU A 697 -8.20 8.90 11.93
N ASN A 698 -8.71 9.15 10.73
CA ASN A 698 -8.17 10.17 9.83
C ASN A 698 -8.32 11.59 10.38
N LYS A 699 -9.43 11.92 11.03
CA LYS A 699 -9.61 13.21 11.69
C LYS A 699 -8.61 13.42 12.82
N GLN A 700 -8.37 12.37 13.61
CA GLN A 700 -7.37 12.39 14.67
C GLN A 700 -5.95 12.54 14.08
N ARG A 701 -5.66 11.81 12.99
CA ARG A 701 -4.40 11.89 12.24
C ARG A 701 -4.15 13.30 11.70
N GLU A 702 -5.14 13.95 11.12
CA GLU A 702 -5.04 15.33 10.62
C GLU A 702 -4.67 16.31 11.75
N ILE A 703 -5.23 16.14 12.94
CA ILE A 703 -4.90 16.97 14.12
C ILE A 703 -3.43 16.72 14.53
N ILE A 704 -3.07 15.46 14.76
CA ILE A 704 -1.72 15.09 15.23
C ILE A 704 -0.65 15.50 14.23
N TYR A 705 -0.84 15.16 12.94
CA TYR A 705 0.14 15.47 11.90
C TYR A 705 0.22 16.98 11.63
N GLY A 706 -0.89 17.71 11.76
CA GLY A 706 -0.91 19.16 11.67
C GLY A 706 -0.12 19.83 12.80
N GLN A 707 -0.34 19.41 14.05
CA GLN A 707 0.44 19.90 15.21
C GLN A 707 1.92 19.53 15.08
N ARG A 708 2.20 18.28 14.66
CA ARG A 708 3.55 17.81 14.43
C ARG A 708 4.29 18.63 13.36
N ASP A 709 3.60 19.01 12.30
CA ASP A 709 4.16 19.85 11.24
C ASP A 709 4.48 21.27 11.70
N GLN A 710 3.65 21.86 12.57
CA GLN A 710 3.93 23.14 13.21
C GLN A 710 5.22 23.07 14.02
N VAL A 711 5.38 22.05 14.86
CA VAL A 711 6.61 21.82 15.64
C VAL A 711 7.84 21.65 14.75
N LEU A 712 7.73 20.89 13.64
CA LEU A 712 8.82 20.70 12.68
C LEU A 712 9.18 21.99 11.91
N ASN A 713 8.22 22.90 11.71
CA ASN A 713 8.47 24.18 11.02
C ASN A 713 9.16 25.23 11.91
N GLY A 714 9.47 24.89 13.17
CA GLY A 714 10.29 25.70 14.06
C GLY A 714 9.50 26.77 14.81
N GLU A 715 8.22 26.54 15.11
CA GLU A 715 7.49 27.37 16.06
C GLU A 715 8.18 27.35 17.43
N ASP A 716 8.26 28.51 18.08
CA ASP A 716 8.76 28.58 19.44
C ASP A 716 7.78 27.89 20.40
N LEU A 717 8.24 26.82 21.02
CA LEU A 717 7.41 25.97 21.89
C LEU A 717 7.36 26.45 23.35
N HIS A 718 8.13 27.49 23.69
CA HIS A 718 8.22 27.98 25.06
C HIS A 718 6.85 28.23 25.71
N ASP A 719 6.03 29.07 25.09
CA ASP A 719 4.71 29.36 25.61
C ASP A 719 3.78 28.14 25.60
N THR A 720 3.97 27.24 24.64
CA THR A 720 3.23 25.98 24.57
C THR A 720 3.58 25.06 25.74
N ILE A 721 4.86 24.93 26.10
CA ILE A 721 5.31 24.13 27.26
C ILE A 721 4.78 24.75 28.56
N TYR A 722 4.81 26.07 28.70
CA TYR A 722 4.21 26.75 29.88
C TYR A 722 2.74 26.42 30.02
N LYS A 723 2.00 26.47 28.93
CA LYS A 723 0.57 26.11 28.93
C LYS A 723 0.37 24.63 29.26
N MET A 724 1.21 23.73 28.70
CA MET A 724 1.17 22.30 29.04
C MET A 724 1.39 22.06 30.54
N ILE A 725 2.29 22.79 31.17
CA ILE A 725 2.53 22.73 32.62
C ILE A 725 1.27 23.13 33.40
N GLU A 726 0.65 24.28 33.04
CA GLU A 726 -0.56 24.76 33.68
C GLU A 726 -1.73 23.79 33.52
N ASP A 727 -1.94 23.27 32.28
CA ASP A 727 -3.03 22.35 31.99
C ASP A 727 -2.84 20.99 32.69
N THR A 728 -1.59 20.45 32.75
CA THR A 728 -1.29 19.18 33.45
C THR A 728 -1.56 19.30 34.94
N ILE A 729 -1.16 20.43 35.57
CA ILE A 729 -1.38 20.66 36.97
C ILE A 729 -2.87 20.87 37.26
N ASP A 730 -3.58 21.62 36.41
CA ASP A 730 -5.02 21.83 36.56
C ASP A 730 -5.80 20.51 36.50
N THR A 731 -5.45 19.60 35.52
CA THR A 731 -6.09 18.29 35.41
C THR A 731 -5.84 17.42 36.63
N SER A 732 -4.61 17.34 37.14
CA SER A 732 -4.27 16.51 38.30
C SER A 732 -4.88 17.08 39.59
N VAL A 733 -4.88 18.40 39.79
CA VAL A 733 -5.52 19.03 40.96
C VAL A 733 -7.02 18.74 40.96
N LYS A 734 -7.73 18.87 39.83
CA LYS A 734 -9.14 18.49 39.73
C LYS A 734 -9.42 17.02 40.02
N GLN A 735 -8.49 16.15 39.64
CA GLN A 735 -8.61 14.70 39.87
C GLN A 735 -8.45 14.35 41.35
N TYR A 736 -7.43 14.90 42.04
CA TYR A 736 -7.10 14.55 43.40
C TYR A 736 -7.80 15.46 44.44
N LEU A 737 -8.17 16.68 44.08
CA LEU A 737 -8.87 17.67 44.89
C LEU A 737 -10.16 18.09 44.19
N PRO A 738 -11.17 17.20 44.09
CA PRO A 738 -12.41 17.51 43.37
C PRO A 738 -13.21 18.62 44.08
N ASP A 739 -14.02 19.33 43.34
CA ASP A 739 -14.97 20.33 43.85
C ASP A 739 -15.91 19.67 44.86
N GLY A 740 -16.09 20.31 46.03
CA GLY A 740 -16.98 19.83 47.06
C GLY A 740 -16.35 19.74 48.45
N PRO A 741 -16.86 18.86 49.35
CA PRO A 741 -16.34 18.76 50.72
C PRO A 741 -14.85 18.32 50.70
N ARG A 742 -14.02 19.02 51.47
CA ARG A 742 -12.57 18.76 51.58
C ARG A 742 -12.23 17.36 52.08
N GLU A 743 -13.17 16.66 52.68
CA GLU A 743 -13.06 15.25 53.06
C GLU A 743 -12.78 14.30 51.85
N HIS A 744 -13.10 14.76 50.65
CA HIS A 744 -12.84 14.03 49.40
C HIS A 744 -11.45 14.33 48.81
N TRP A 745 -10.70 15.25 49.37
CA TRP A 745 -9.38 15.61 48.89
C TRP A 745 -8.36 14.53 49.27
N ASN A 746 -7.59 14.07 48.25
CA ASN A 746 -6.53 13.10 48.41
C ASN A 746 -5.16 13.74 48.21
N LEU A 747 -4.74 14.57 49.16
CA LEU A 747 -3.46 15.29 49.16
C LEU A 747 -2.25 14.33 49.10
N GLN A 748 -2.37 13.19 49.79
CA GLN A 748 -1.25 12.21 49.80
C GLN A 748 -1.03 11.65 48.42
N SER A 749 -2.07 11.28 47.70
CA SER A 749 -1.94 10.78 46.32
C SER A 749 -1.45 11.87 45.37
N LEU A 750 -1.83 13.12 45.55
CA LEU A 750 -1.29 14.25 44.80
C LEU A 750 0.20 14.44 45.04
N LYS A 751 0.66 14.35 46.30
CA LYS A 751 2.08 14.42 46.67
C LYS A 751 2.85 13.26 46.04
N ASP A 752 2.35 12.04 46.20
CA ASP A 752 2.98 10.85 45.65
C ASP A 752 3.10 10.91 44.12
N TYR A 753 2.12 11.51 43.42
CA TYR A 753 2.15 11.74 42.00
C TYR A 753 3.26 12.68 41.53
N TYR A 754 3.52 13.75 42.30
CA TYR A 754 4.52 14.77 41.95
C TYR A 754 5.91 14.53 42.55
N LYS A 755 6.07 13.59 43.50
CA LYS A 755 7.27 13.34 44.29
C LYS A 755 8.54 13.17 43.46
N ASP A 756 8.49 12.42 42.36
CA ASP A 756 9.69 12.04 41.62
C ASP A 756 10.11 13.07 40.54
N TRP A 757 9.28 14.08 40.26
CA TRP A 757 9.55 14.95 39.11
C TRP A 757 9.25 16.46 39.32
N LEU A 758 8.44 16.84 40.32
CA LEU A 758 8.11 18.24 40.57
C LEU A 758 8.46 18.64 42.03
N ILE A 759 7.96 17.90 43.00
CA ILE A 759 8.16 18.26 44.42
C ILE A 759 9.60 17.95 44.83
N GLN A 760 10.43 18.98 45.03
CA GLN A 760 11.79 18.88 45.55
C GLN A 760 11.85 18.95 47.09
N ASP A 761 10.91 19.68 47.70
CA ASP A 761 10.75 19.82 49.15
C ASP A 761 9.34 19.41 49.59
N GLU A 762 9.26 18.16 50.12
CA GLU A 762 7.98 17.59 50.56
C GLU A 762 7.35 18.39 51.71
N SER A 763 8.17 19.06 52.51
CA SER A 763 7.68 19.83 53.68
C SER A 763 6.80 21.03 53.31
N ARG A 764 6.96 21.58 52.13
CA ARG A 764 6.14 22.69 51.60
C ARG A 764 4.69 22.30 51.33
N TYR A 765 4.44 21.01 51.18
CA TYR A 765 3.13 20.43 50.88
C TYR A 765 2.56 19.60 52.07
N ASP A 766 3.14 19.74 53.29
CA ASP A 766 2.62 19.15 54.50
C ASP A 766 1.71 20.17 55.16
N PHE A 767 0.44 20.13 54.84
CA PHE A 767 -0.59 21.02 55.39
C PHE A 767 -1.26 20.38 56.60
N ASP A 768 -1.37 21.13 57.71
CA ASP A 768 -2.17 20.74 58.84
C ASP A 768 -3.65 20.98 58.58
N LEU A 769 -4.53 20.38 59.41
CA LEU A 769 -5.99 20.53 59.25
C LEU A 769 -6.45 22.01 59.37
N GLU A 770 -5.74 22.83 60.16
CA GLU A 770 -6.00 24.28 60.31
C GLU A 770 -5.60 25.05 59.06
N ASP A 771 -4.49 24.70 58.40
CA ASP A 771 -4.03 25.29 57.14
C ASP A 771 -5.06 25.04 56.01
N LEU A 772 -5.62 23.81 55.98
CA LEU A 772 -6.58 23.40 54.97
C LEU A 772 -7.97 24.08 55.11
N GLU A 773 -8.31 24.65 56.34
CA GLU A 773 -9.58 25.36 56.49
C GLU A 773 -9.64 26.66 55.68
N ASP A 774 -8.50 27.30 55.44
CA ASP A 774 -8.40 28.59 54.76
C ASP A 774 -7.93 28.49 53.32
N MET A 775 -7.45 27.30 52.86
CA MET A 775 -6.93 27.08 51.47
C MET A 775 -8.01 26.57 50.52
N GLU A 776 -7.96 27.03 49.29
CA GLU A 776 -8.73 26.48 48.15
C GLU A 776 -7.86 25.59 47.28
N ALA A 777 -8.46 24.67 46.50
CA ALA A 777 -7.73 23.83 45.55
C ALA A 777 -6.93 24.68 44.53
N GLU A 778 -7.40 25.88 44.23
CA GLU A 778 -6.72 26.85 43.37
C GLU A 778 -5.42 27.38 43.96
N ASP A 779 -5.31 27.49 45.31
CA ASP A 779 -4.08 27.94 45.97
C ASP A 779 -2.98 26.87 45.82
N ILE A 780 -3.32 25.57 46.02
CA ILE A 780 -2.42 24.45 45.84
C ILE A 780 -1.99 24.33 44.39
N LYS A 781 -2.93 24.52 43.44
CA LYS A 781 -2.64 24.55 42.00
C LYS A 781 -1.63 25.64 41.67
N ASN A 782 -1.82 26.84 42.16
CA ASN A 782 -0.92 27.98 41.91
C ASN A 782 0.48 27.73 42.48
N MET A 783 0.57 27.14 43.66
CA MET A 783 1.88 26.74 44.25
C MET A 783 2.61 25.72 43.37
N LEU A 784 1.93 24.70 42.91
CA LEU A 784 2.51 23.70 42.01
C LEU A 784 2.97 24.28 40.64
N ILE A 785 2.15 25.21 40.09
CA ILE A 785 2.49 25.93 38.86
C ILE A 785 3.74 26.81 39.05
N GLU A 786 3.84 27.51 40.18
CA GLU A 786 5.01 28.34 40.49
C GLU A 786 6.28 27.49 40.62
N ASP A 787 6.21 26.38 41.32
CA ASP A 787 7.35 25.45 41.48
C ASP A 787 7.76 24.84 40.16
N ALA A 788 6.81 24.39 39.31
CA ALA A 788 7.10 23.83 37.98
C ALA A 788 7.76 24.88 37.06
N LYS A 789 7.25 26.11 37.05
CA LYS A 789 7.83 27.21 36.27
C LYS A 789 9.20 27.63 36.79
N ALA A 790 9.43 27.58 38.11
CA ALA A 790 10.75 27.84 38.68
C ALA A 790 11.79 26.78 38.24
N ILE A 791 11.44 25.49 38.29
CA ILE A 791 12.29 24.38 37.81
C ILE A 791 12.57 24.51 36.30
N TYR A 792 11.55 24.80 35.51
CA TYR A 792 11.74 24.98 34.09
C TYR A 792 12.67 26.14 33.74
N LYS A 793 12.52 27.27 34.44
CA LYS A 793 13.41 28.43 34.30
C LYS A 793 14.84 28.12 34.74
N GLU A 794 15.04 27.38 35.87
CA GLU A 794 16.34 26.90 36.29
C GLU A 794 16.98 26.06 35.17
N ASN A 795 16.22 25.17 34.55
CA ASN A 795 16.68 24.33 33.44
C ASN A 795 17.10 25.16 32.20
N GLU A 796 16.39 26.26 31.92
CA GLU A 796 16.77 27.19 30.83
C GLU A 796 18.08 27.93 31.13
N GLU A 797 18.40 28.20 32.41
CA GLU A 797 19.67 28.81 32.82
C GLU A 797 20.86 27.82 32.82
N LEU A 798 20.58 26.52 32.98
CA LEU A 798 21.62 25.48 33.03
C LEU A 798 22.19 25.10 31.67
N LEU A 799 21.39 25.17 30.60
CA LEU A 799 21.74 24.76 29.26
C LEU A 799 21.62 25.92 28.25
N PRO A 800 22.39 25.92 27.13
CA PRO A 800 22.20 26.90 26.07
C PRO A 800 20.76 26.90 25.54
N THR A 801 20.21 28.09 25.26
CA THR A 801 18.83 28.25 24.77
C THR A 801 18.52 27.35 23.56
N GLU A 802 19.46 27.25 22.58
CA GLU A 802 19.29 26.39 21.41
C GLU A 802 19.11 24.90 21.81
N THR A 803 19.84 24.45 22.84
CA THR A 803 19.75 23.07 23.34
C THR A 803 18.40 22.81 24.01
N ILE A 804 17.89 23.76 24.79
CA ILE A 804 16.56 23.63 25.44
C ILE A 804 15.47 23.60 24.38
N ARG A 805 15.47 24.52 23.41
CA ARG A 805 14.48 24.53 22.30
C ARG A 805 14.52 23.26 21.48
N GLU A 806 15.71 22.72 21.23
CA GLU A 806 15.85 21.41 20.58
C GLU A 806 15.29 20.25 21.45
N MET A 807 15.51 20.29 22.76
CA MET A 807 14.94 19.29 23.69
C MET A 807 13.41 19.34 23.72
N GLU A 808 12.81 20.54 23.80
CA GLU A 808 11.37 20.72 23.72
C GLU A 808 10.79 20.06 22.47
N ARG A 809 11.40 20.37 21.32
CA ARG A 809 10.98 19.83 20.03
C ARG A 809 11.12 18.29 19.97
N VAL A 810 12.27 17.76 20.33
CA VAL A 810 12.55 16.32 20.25
C VAL A 810 11.71 15.51 21.24
N TYR A 811 11.56 15.98 22.49
CA TYR A 811 10.75 15.25 23.47
C TYR A 811 9.27 15.30 23.16
N LEU A 812 8.74 16.45 22.72
CA LEU A 812 7.37 16.54 22.28
C LEU A 812 7.08 15.61 21.11
N LEU A 813 7.93 15.64 20.05
CA LEU A 813 7.76 14.77 18.89
C LEU A 813 7.85 13.28 19.27
N LYS A 814 8.80 12.91 20.14
CA LYS A 814 8.95 11.54 20.60
C LYS A 814 7.72 11.04 21.38
N ASN A 815 7.20 11.85 22.28
CA ASN A 815 6.00 11.50 23.05
C ASN A 815 4.77 11.41 22.14
N VAL A 816 4.60 12.36 21.22
CA VAL A 816 3.54 12.29 20.20
C VAL A 816 3.65 10.99 19.41
N ASP A 817 4.82 10.64 18.89
CA ASP A 817 5.01 9.43 18.08
C ASP A 817 4.71 8.16 18.90
N THR A 818 5.19 8.09 20.16
CA THR A 818 4.98 6.93 21.03
C THR A 818 3.50 6.72 21.34
N HIS A 819 2.83 7.75 21.83
CA HIS A 819 1.42 7.65 22.24
C HIS A 819 0.48 7.51 21.03
N TRP A 820 0.82 8.13 19.88
CA TRP A 820 0.07 7.96 18.65
C TRP A 820 0.13 6.53 18.10
N MET A 821 1.32 5.87 18.16
CA MET A 821 1.44 4.46 17.77
C MET A 821 0.63 3.54 18.67
N ASP A 822 0.65 3.80 20.00
CA ASP A 822 -0.16 3.03 20.96
C ASP A 822 -1.66 3.26 20.74
N HIS A 823 -2.05 4.49 20.44
CA HIS A 823 -3.44 4.83 20.14
C HIS A 823 -3.95 4.13 18.88
N ILE A 824 -3.17 4.07 17.79
CA ILE A 824 -3.55 3.33 16.57
C ILE A 824 -3.84 1.86 16.92
N ASP A 825 -2.99 1.24 17.72
CA ASP A 825 -3.15 -0.16 18.12
C ASP A 825 -4.41 -0.36 19.00
N ASN A 826 -4.64 0.54 19.94
CA ASN A 826 -5.84 0.52 20.77
C ASN A 826 -7.13 0.73 19.95
N MET A 827 -7.11 1.61 18.95
CA MET A 827 -8.23 1.81 18.03
C MET A 827 -8.51 0.59 17.16
N ASP A 828 -7.48 -0.15 16.74
CA ASP A 828 -7.67 -1.42 16.01
C ASP A 828 -8.28 -2.51 16.93
N GLN A 829 -7.87 -2.56 18.20
CA GLN A 829 -8.49 -3.45 19.20
C GLN A 829 -9.95 -3.07 19.46
N LEU A 830 -10.26 -1.79 19.64
CA LEU A 830 -11.62 -1.30 19.80
C LEU A 830 -12.50 -1.70 18.62
N LYS A 831 -12.02 -1.52 17.38
CA LYS A 831 -12.72 -1.89 16.15
C LYS A 831 -13.10 -3.38 16.12
N SER A 832 -12.24 -4.25 16.63
CA SER A 832 -12.51 -5.70 16.68
C SER A 832 -13.65 -6.04 17.63
N GLY A 833 -13.78 -5.34 18.78
CA GLY A 833 -14.81 -5.57 19.81
C GLY A 833 -16.14 -4.87 19.56
N ILE A 834 -16.11 -3.68 18.97
CA ILE A 834 -17.26 -2.76 18.89
C ILE A 834 -18.44 -3.33 18.06
N ARG A 835 -18.15 -4.22 17.09
CA ARG A 835 -19.17 -4.85 16.25
C ARG A 835 -20.19 -5.66 17.03
N LEU A 836 -19.83 -6.18 18.21
CA LEU A 836 -20.76 -6.93 19.08
C LEU A 836 -21.87 -6.05 19.65
N ARG A 837 -21.69 -4.73 19.71
CA ARG A 837 -22.72 -3.79 20.18
C ARG A 837 -23.92 -3.65 19.26
N SER A 838 -23.80 -4.10 18.00
CA SER A 838 -24.92 -4.18 17.07
C SER A 838 -26.05 -5.08 17.57
N TYR A 839 -25.76 -6.09 18.42
CA TYR A 839 -26.79 -6.91 19.06
C TYR A 839 -27.63 -6.10 20.06
N GLY A 840 -27.08 -5.01 20.62
CA GLY A 840 -27.78 -4.05 21.49
C GLY A 840 -28.55 -2.96 20.74
N GLN A 841 -28.67 -3.05 19.40
CA GLN A 841 -29.29 -2.04 18.52
C GLN A 841 -28.55 -0.69 18.49
N HIS A 842 -27.28 -0.66 18.88
CA HIS A 842 -26.39 0.50 18.70
C HIS A 842 -25.69 0.43 17.35
N ASP A 843 -25.50 1.58 16.71
CA ASP A 843 -24.70 1.68 15.50
C ASP A 843 -23.20 1.54 15.85
N PRO A 844 -22.49 0.48 15.41
CA PRO A 844 -21.10 0.27 15.79
C PRO A 844 -20.16 1.42 15.40
N VAL A 845 -20.45 2.12 14.29
CA VAL A 845 -19.61 3.25 13.83
C VAL A 845 -19.77 4.47 14.74
N VAL A 846 -21.00 4.71 15.24
CA VAL A 846 -21.27 5.79 16.19
C VAL A 846 -20.58 5.53 17.52
N GLU A 847 -20.72 4.30 18.05
CA GLU A 847 -20.05 3.90 19.30
C GLU A 847 -18.51 3.97 19.17
N TYR A 848 -17.97 3.48 18.05
CA TYR A 848 -16.54 3.58 17.74
C TYR A 848 -16.04 5.04 17.72
N ARG A 849 -16.86 5.95 17.22
CA ARG A 849 -16.54 7.39 17.21
C ARG A 849 -16.51 7.97 18.61
N ILE A 850 -17.48 7.62 19.45
CA ILE A 850 -17.58 8.14 20.83
C ILE A 850 -16.40 7.64 21.65
N GLU A 851 -16.19 6.32 21.73
CA GLU A 851 -15.09 5.75 22.51
C GLU A 851 -13.72 6.15 21.95
N GLY A 852 -13.58 6.20 20.63
CA GLY A 852 -12.35 6.64 19.99
C GLY A 852 -12.04 8.13 20.22
N PHE A 853 -13.04 8.96 20.49
CA PHE A 853 -12.83 10.34 20.91
C PHE A 853 -12.32 10.42 22.35
N ASP A 854 -12.94 9.66 23.25
CA ASP A 854 -12.52 9.62 24.67
C ASP A 854 -11.06 9.10 24.78
N MET A 855 -10.73 8.02 24.06
CA MET A 855 -9.36 7.48 24.01
C MET A 855 -8.35 8.47 23.40
N PHE A 856 -8.78 9.29 22.43
CA PHE A 856 -7.93 10.31 21.83
C PHE A 856 -7.64 11.45 22.82
N ASP A 857 -8.63 11.89 23.58
CA ASP A 857 -8.45 12.91 24.62
C ASP A 857 -7.50 12.40 25.73
N GLU A 858 -7.66 11.16 26.20
CA GLU A 858 -6.73 10.53 27.15
C GLU A 858 -5.29 10.45 26.59
N MET A 859 -5.13 10.16 25.30
CA MET A 859 -3.83 10.17 24.65
C MET A 859 -3.20 11.57 24.65
N ILE A 860 -3.97 12.61 24.32
CA ILE A 860 -3.48 14.00 24.34
C ILE A 860 -3.05 14.42 25.74
N GLU A 861 -3.81 14.03 26.78
CA GLU A 861 -3.44 14.26 28.18
C GLU A 861 -2.12 13.56 28.52
N SER A 862 -1.95 12.30 28.12
CA SER A 862 -0.72 11.53 28.34
C SER A 862 0.49 12.16 27.64
N ILE A 863 0.36 12.63 26.39
CA ILE A 863 1.43 13.33 25.65
C ILE A 863 1.85 14.58 26.42
N ARG A 864 0.89 15.35 26.92
CA ARG A 864 1.11 16.59 27.69
C ARG A 864 1.87 16.28 28.97
N GLU A 865 1.37 15.34 29.76
CA GLU A 865 1.94 14.92 31.03
C GLU A 865 3.40 14.42 30.86
N ASP A 866 3.65 13.51 29.95
CA ASP A 866 4.98 12.96 29.71
C ASP A 866 5.96 14.01 29.17
N THR A 867 5.48 14.95 28.36
CA THR A 867 6.31 16.04 27.87
C THR A 867 6.72 16.97 29.00
N VAL A 868 5.78 17.35 29.86
CA VAL A 868 6.06 18.16 31.05
C VAL A 868 7.06 17.45 31.99
N LYS A 869 6.82 16.18 32.32
CA LYS A 869 7.73 15.37 33.14
C LYS A 869 9.15 15.34 32.54
N MET A 870 9.26 15.11 31.24
CA MET A 870 10.57 15.07 30.58
C MET A 870 11.26 16.42 30.60
N MET A 871 10.53 17.53 30.36
CA MET A 871 11.12 18.86 30.35
C MET A 871 11.54 19.37 31.73
N LEU A 872 10.90 18.92 32.79
CA LEU A 872 11.30 19.29 34.16
C LEU A 872 12.50 18.46 34.64
N VAL A 873 12.64 17.19 34.26
CA VAL A 873 13.63 16.25 34.78
C VAL A 873 14.89 16.13 33.90
N MET A 874 14.72 16.03 32.58
CA MET A 874 15.80 15.64 31.67
C MET A 874 16.88 16.71 31.44
N PRO A 875 16.59 18.01 31.38
CA PRO A 875 17.62 19.02 31.16
C PRO A 875 18.72 18.98 32.24
N LYS A 876 18.35 18.84 33.51
CA LYS A 876 19.28 18.70 34.61
C LYS A 876 20.17 17.45 34.50
N LYS A 877 19.59 16.29 34.13
CA LYS A 877 20.32 15.04 33.87
C LYS A 877 21.29 15.20 32.69
N VAL A 878 20.88 15.84 31.61
CA VAL A 878 21.74 16.11 30.44
C VAL A 878 22.91 17.02 30.82
N TYR A 879 22.68 18.06 31.62
CA TYR A 879 23.71 18.94 32.11
C TYR A 879 24.74 18.18 32.98
N GLU A 880 24.28 17.34 33.92
CA GLU A 880 25.14 16.53 34.73
C GLU A 880 26.02 15.56 33.94
N VAL A 881 25.44 14.87 32.95
CA VAL A 881 26.19 13.98 32.05
C VAL A 881 27.22 14.75 31.24
N LYS A 882 26.84 15.92 30.66
CA LYS A 882 27.77 16.77 29.92
C LYS A 882 28.94 17.26 30.78
N LYS A 883 28.66 17.72 31.98
CA LYS A 883 29.67 18.14 32.96
C LYS A 883 30.61 17.00 33.34
N ARG A 884 30.08 15.77 33.52
CA ARG A 884 30.87 14.58 33.77
C ARG A 884 31.78 14.20 32.60
N GLN A 885 31.28 14.31 31.36
CA GLN A 885 32.07 14.07 30.15
C GLN A 885 33.18 15.12 30.00
N GLU A 886 32.88 16.39 30.22
CA GLU A 886 33.90 17.47 30.16
C GLU A 886 34.99 17.25 31.24
N ALA A 887 34.64 16.82 32.45
CA ALA A 887 35.57 16.50 33.48
C ALA A 887 36.48 15.30 33.09
N ILE A 888 35.91 14.27 32.45
CA ILE A 888 36.66 13.11 31.94
C ILE A 888 37.63 13.55 30.82
N GLU A 889 37.16 14.37 29.87
CA GLU A 889 38.02 14.89 28.82
C GLU A 889 39.13 15.80 29.34
N ALA A 890 38.83 16.67 30.30
CA ALA A 890 39.82 17.51 30.96
C ALA A 890 40.90 16.66 31.68
N ALA A 891 40.44 15.60 32.36
CA ALA A 891 41.37 14.63 32.99
C ALA A 891 42.24 13.89 31.94
N LYS A 892 41.65 13.45 30.81
CA LYS A 892 42.38 12.86 29.68
C LYS A 892 43.41 13.83 29.09
N ARG A 893 43.05 15.11 28.90
CA ARG A 893 43.96 16.16 28.39
C ARG A 893 45.10 16.42 29.38
N MET A 894 44.83 16.47 30.68
CA MET A 894 45.87 16.64 31.71
C MET A 894 46.81 15.42 31.75
N ALA A 895 46.28 14.19 31.70
CA ALA A 895 47.09 12.98 31.67
C ALA A 895 48.00 12.91 30.41
N LEU A 896 47.45 13.33 29.23
CA LEU A 896 48.21 13.42 27.98
C LEU A 896 49.33 14.44 28.07
N LYS A 897 49.08 15.63 28.65
CA LYS A 897 50.14 16.65 28.89
C LYS A 897 51.21 16.17 29.86
N GLN A 898 50.84 15.45 30.95
CA GLN A 898 51.80 14.87 31.86
C GLN A 898 52.61 13.75 31.22
N ALA A 899 52.02 12.91 30.39
CA ALA A 899 52.74 11.87 29.63
C ALA A 899 53.70 12.46 28.61
N GLN A 900 53.31 13.54 27.89
CA GLN A 900 54.19 14.27 26.97
C GLN A 900 55.37 14.96 27.71
N ALA A 901 55.11 15.55 28.88
CA ALA A 901 56.14 16.14 29.69
C ALA A 901 57.13 15.09 30.24
N ALA A 902 56.64 13.92 30.67
CA ALA A 902 57.46 12.79 31.09
C ALA A 902 58.32 12.22 29.95
N HIS A 903 57.73 12.15 28.72
CA HIS A 903 58.46 11.71 27.53
C HIS A 903 59.56 12.69 27.12
N GLN A 904 59.36 14.01 27.25
CA GLN A 904 60.41 15.03 27.02
C GLN A 904 61.54 14.94 28.09
N VAL A 905 61.22 14.59 29.32
CA VAL A 905 62.24 14.42 30.38
C VAL A 905 63.05 13.14 30.12
N VAL A 906 62.48 12.07 29.60
CA VAL A 906 63.17 10.83 29.23
C VAL A 906 64.10 11.05 28.01
N LEU A 907 63.65 11.87 27.02
CA LEU A 907 64.50 12.20 25.87
C LEU A 907 65.73 13.08 26.21
N ASN A 908 65.63 13.83 27.28
CA ASN A 908 66.77 14.67 27.73
C ASN A 908 67.80 13.95 28.62
N ASN A 909 67.51 12.74 29.14
CA ASN A 909 68.37 11.97 30.03
C ASN A 909 68.90 10.68 29.42
N GLY A 910 69.27 10.65 28.16
CA GLY A 910 69.93 9.60 27.38
C GLY A 910 70.40 8.34 28.15
N GLU A 911 69.53 7.40 28.35
CA GLU A 911 69.84 6.00 28.70
C GLU A 911 68.88 5.08 27.98
N ASP A 912 69.44 4.17 27.18
CA ASP A 912 68.73 3.13 26.44
C ASP A 912 68.13 2.06 27.38
N GLU A 913 66.81 2.15 27.64
CA GLU A 913 66.03 0.99 28.13
C GLU A 913 64.78 0.85 27.24
N GLU A 914 64.53 -0.42 26.75
CA GLU A 914 63.36 -0.78 25.96
C GLU A 914 62.04 -0.41 26.67
N PRO A 915 61.03 0.14 25.97
CA PRO A 915 59.82 0.63 26.59
C PRO A 915 58.97 -0.52 27.13
N LYS A 916 58.85 -0.61 28.44
CA LYS A 916 57.72 -1.29 29.08
C LYS A 916 56.42 -0.53 28.74
N GLU A 917 55.32 -1.26 28.42
CA GLU A 917 54.02 -0.74 28.07
C GLU A 917 53.66 0.58 28.77
N SER A 918 53.25 1.58 27.98
CA SER A 918 52.97 2.92 28.53
C SER A 918 51.76 2.90 29.47
N PRO A 919 51.75 3.77 30.52
CA PRO A 919 50.56 3.89 31.40
C PRO A 919 49.25 4.16 30.65
N ILE A 920 49.36 4.69 29.42
CA ILE A 920 48.23 4.95 28.53
C ILE A 920 47.67 3.65 27.93
N GLU A 921 48.50 2.68 27.57
CA GLU A 921 48.06 1.35 27.08
C GLU A 921 47.45 0.53 28.22
N ILE A 922 47.94 0.66 29.43
CA ILE A 922 47.36 0.02 30.62
C ILE A 922 46.01 0.67 30.99
N ALA A 923 45.87 1.99 30.83
CA ALA A 923 44.60 2.71 31.05
C ALA A 923 43.57 2.38 29.96
N LEU A 924 43.95 2.30 28.68
CA LEU A 924 43.11 1.89 27.56
C LEU A 924 42.66 0.42 27.65
N LYS A 925 43.54 -0.48 28.11
CA LYS A 925 43.17 -1.88 28.38
C LYS A 925 42.22 -2.02 29.59
N ARG A 926 42.28 -1.15 30.59
CA ARG A 926 41.37 -1.11 31.73
C ARG A 926 39.99 -0.51 31.35
N GLU A 927 39.94 0.46 30.44
CA GLU A 927 38.68 1.04 29.92
C GLU A 927 37.92 0.05 29.07
N GLN A 928 38.58 -0.84 28.30
CA GLN A 928 37.93 -1.91 27.55
C GLN A 928 37.28 -3.01 28.41
N VAL A 929 37.66 -3.12 29.67
CA VAL A 929 37.13 -4.12 30.63
C VAL A 929 36.04 -3.51 31.53
N ALA A 930 35.88 -2.19 31.56
CA ALA A 930 34.99 -1.49 32.51
C ALA A 930 33.80 -0.78 31.84
N GLN A 931 33.45 -1.12 30.59
CA GLN A 931 32.18 -0.61 30.00
C GLN A 931 31.02 -1.46 30.51
N PRO A 932 30.05 -0.88 31.23
CA PRO A 932 28.80 -1.54 31.50
C PRO A 932 28.09 -1.74 30.16
N THR A 933 27.61 -2.93 29.88
CA THR A 933 26.67 -3.21 28.81
C THR A 933 25.34 -2.49 29.11
N GLU A 934 25.19 -1.27 28.63
CA GLU A 934 23.89 -0.66 28.61
C GLU A 934 23.11 -1.24 27.42
N THR A 935 22.11 -2.07 27.73
CA THR A 935 21.03 -2.42 26.84
C THR A 935 20.06 -1.27 26.80
N SER A 936 20.28 -0.32 25.89
CA SER A 936 19.20 0.55 25.41
C SER A 936 19.02 0.29 23.91
N GLY A 937 17.84 -0.25 23.60
CA GLY A 937 17.43 -0.41 22.22
C GLY A 937 17.24 0.95 21.58
N ASP A 938 17.95 1.19 20.50
CA ASP A 938 17.48 2.00 19.41
C ASP A 938 18.20 1.54 18.13
N GLY A 939 17.40 1.04 17.20
CA GLY A 939 17.90 0.51 15.95
C GLY A 939 17.81 1.54 14.85
N THR A 940 18.94 2.08 14.47
CA THR A 940 19.18 2.48 13.07
C THR A 940 20.69 2.65 12.89
N ASP A 941 21.32 1.64 12.28
CA ASP A 941 22.46 1.85 11.39
C ASP A 941 22.79 0.54 10.67
N THR A 942 22.31 0.43 9.46
CA THR A 942 22.80 -0.54 8.48
C THR A 942 24.01 0.06 7.76
N ALA A 943 25.16 0.01 8.40
CA ALA A 943 26.43 0.15 7.70
C ALA A 943 27.14 -1.22 7.75
N ASN A 944 27.29 -1.81 6.58
CA ASN A 944 28.06 -3.02 6.33
C ASN A 944 29.44 -2.96 6.99
N LYS A 945 29.58 -3.51 8.18
CA LYS A 945 30.87 -3.89 8.72
C LYS A 945 31.08 -5.37 8.47
N THR A 946 31.90 -5.66 7.50
CA THR A 946 32.45 -6.99 7.26
C THR A 946 33.05 -7.52 8.55
N ILE A 947 32.36 -8.43 9.23
CA ILE A 947 32.88 -9.16 10.37
C ILE A 947 33.95 -10.10 9.83
N ARG A 948 35.22 -9.79 10.04
CA ARG A 948 36.30 -10.75 9.87
C ARG A 948 36.07 -11.89 10.86
N LYS A 949 35.56 -13.03 10.40
CA LYS A 949 35.54 -14.27 11.18
C LYS A 949 36.95 -14.58 11.60
N GLY A 950 37.20 -14.60 12.92
CA GLY A 950 38.43 -15.11 13.50
C GLY A 950 38.69 -16.52 12.97
N LYS A 951 39.96 -16.85 12.68
CA LYS A 951 40.37 -18.18 12.24
C LYS A 951 39.78 -19.22 13.19
N LYS A 952 38.93 -20.11 12.66
CA LYS A 952 38.48 -21.30 13.42
C LYS A 952 39.70 -22.10 13.81
N VAL A 953 39.86 -22.35 15.10
CA VAL A 953 40.91 -23.24 15.64
C VAL A 953 40.63 -24.64 15.17
N GLY A 954 41.53 -25.23 14.41
CA GLY A 954 41.42 -26.61 13.91
C GLY A 954 41.49 -27.64 15.05
N ARG A 955 40.80 -28.75 14.95
CA ARG A 955 40.72 -29.82 15.94
C ARG A 955 42.12 -30.31 16.42
N ASN A 956 43.16 -30.19 15.59
CA ASN A 956 44.54 -30.59 15.91
C ASN A 956 45.47 -29.46 16.36
N ASP A 957 45.03 -28.23 16.36
CA ASP A 957 45.79 -27.04 16.77
C ASP A 957 45.97 -26.99 18.29
N PRO A 958 46.98 -26.29 18.81
CA PRO A 958 47.14 -26.07 20.22
C PRO A 958 45.93 -25.35 20.82
N CYS A 959 45.44 -25.82 21.95
CA CYS A 959 44.26 -25.22 22.57
C CYS A 959 44.53 -23.77 23.04
N PRO A 960 43.70 -22.81 22.70
CA PRO A 960 43.89 -21.40 23.05
C PRO A 960 43.81 -21.14 24.58
N CYS A 961 43.40 -22.13 25.39
CA CYS A 961 43.40 -22.03 26.85
C CYS A 961 44.82 -22.11 27.49
N GLY A 962 45.89 -22.27 26.71
CA GLY A 962 47.25 -22.34 27.20
C GLY A 962 47.67 -23.69 27.83
N SER A 963 46.83 -24.74 27.75
CA SER A 963 47.10 -26.05 28.39
C SER A 963 48.14 -26.91 27.65
N GLY A 964 48.68 -26.49 26.52
CA GLY A 964 49.63 -27.26 25.70
C GLY A 964 49.03 -28.48 25.00
N LYS A 965 47.74 -28.76 25.17
CA LYS A 965 47.03 -29.89 24.57
C LYS A 965 46.35 -29.46 23.23
N LYS A 966 46.15 -30.44 22.34
CA LYS A 966 45.40 -30.19 21.11
C LYS A 966 43.94 -29.85 21.41
N TYR A 967 43.30 -28.94 20.66
CA TYR A 967 41.95 -28.41 20.90
C TYR A 967 40.93 -29.53 21.13
N LYS A 968 40.92 -30.60 20.33
CA LYS A 968 40.03 -31.77 20.47
C LYS A 968 40.25 -32.60 21.75
N LYS A 969 41.34 -32.37 22.49
CA LYS A 969 41.65 -33.07 23.74
C LYS A 969 41.59 -32.15 24.96
N CYS A 970 41.08 -30.93 24.79
CA CYS A 970 40.92 -29.92 25.79
C CYS A 970 39.57 -29.25 25.69
N CYS A 971 39.48 -27.99 25.30
CA CYS A 971 38.22 -27.23 25.26
C CYS A 971 37.26 -27.63 24.12
N GLY A 972 37.72 -28.33 23.09
CA GLY A 972 36.91 -28.89 22.01
C GLY A 972 36.66 -30.40 22.15
N LYS A 973 36.52 -30.92 23.36
CA LYS A 973 36.33 -32.36 23.63
C LYS A 973 34.88 -32.79 23.43
N ASP A 974 33.96 -31.85 23.56
CA ASP A 974 32.50 -32.06 23.48
C ASP A 974 31.89 -31.45 22.22
N GLU A 975 32.73 -30.91 21.29
CA GLU A 975 32.39 -30.55 19.89
C GLU A 975 32.93 -31.64 18.95
#